data_ec2801f275181f0a53bb699121bfd522
#
_entry.id   ec2801f275181f0a53bb699121bfd522
#
_cell.length_a   1.000
_cell.length_b   1.000
_cell.length_c   1.000
_cell.angle_alpha   90.00
_cell.angle_beta   90.00
_cell.angle_gamma   90.00
#
_symmetry.space_group_name_H-M   'P 1'
#
loop_
_entity.id
_entity.type
_entity.pdbx_description
1 polymer ?
#
loop_
_entity_poly.entity_id
_entity_poly.type
_entity_poly.pdbx_seq_one_letter_code
_entity_poly.pdbx_strand_id
1 'polypeptide(L)'
;MSALASWCFRHRLLVIGIWATLLVALAVPYATLGTSYSDAFSLPGLESSKAQARLQAAEPRQAGDTDQIVVHLRHDGSVRDTAVRQKVTSMLDRVAALPSVASVTSMYGPDGAARISKDGRTAYATVTFDAQAERIPVADVTRVIDTARAARDADLRVELGGQAVSDAAEGGTRSTEAIGLIAAGIILFVAFGSLLGMLLPLLVAVAALGAGLLAVGLTSHVMTLGSDAPTVAALIGLGVGIDYALFIVTRHRTGLRNGLTPEQAVVRALDTSGRAVVFAGLTVVTALLGLLVLRVGPLSAMGISAATAVLATVVASVTLLPALLGLFGGRLLTRRQRRTLTAHDSEAGTRQPRATSRPRGRWAEQVERHRTLFALAALLVVAVLSLPALSLRLGTSDAGNDPKGTTTRAAYDLLAEGFGPGSNGPLVLVAQLGAPSDALALDKLVSAVRATPGVASATAEPVTSATRLSLIDVVPTGAPQDEATSTLITHLRKDVVPAAERGSGLTVYVGGTTATSGDLADLLAGKLPIFLAVIVVLGCLLLMLAFRSVLVPLTAAVMNLLASAASFGVVVAVFQWGWGSELLGLGKAGPVEAELPVIMLAILFGLSMDYQVFLVSRMHEEWERTRDNHRAIRIGQAETGRLINAAALIMICVFTAFVLGGERVIAEYGVGLAAAVAIDAFVLRTVLVPSLMHLLGRANWWLPAWLERTLPRVSIEGTPASATRLERPTEVPHHPDVTTTASRSTAVPQPSRHGSPLRQDRRPSAPKSLAAAYLWWFFLGLFGVHHFHLGRTGRGLLYLCTLGLCGLGWLYDAFTLPRQVRSANVRLRAGQAAWMSSGRPNSRA
;
A
#
# COMPACT_ATOMS: atom_id res chain seq x y z
N MET A 1 10.19 25.26 12.57
CA MET A 1 8.78 25.01 12.17
C MET A 1 7.82 26.10 12.62
N SER A 2 7.96 26.67 13.83
CA SER A 2 7.07 27.74 14.33
C SER A 2 7.05 29.00 13.42
N ALA A 3 8.21 29.44 12.92
CA ALA A 3 8.29 30.59 12.01
C ALA A 3 7.58 30.31 10.68
N LEU A 4 7.75 29.12 10.08
CA LEU A 4 7.07 28.71 8.86
C LEU A 4 5.55 28.66 9.08
N ALA A 5 5.11 28.08 10.21
CA ALA A 5 3.70 27.96 10.55
C ALA A 5 3.02 29.33 10.68
N SER A 6 3.65 30.28 11.39
CA SER A 6 3.11 31.64 11.56
C SER A 6 3.13 32.41 10.25
N TRP A 7 4.16 32.23 9.43
CA TRP A 7 4.24 32.86 8.10
C TRP A 7 3.12 32.35 7.18
N CYS A 8 2.94 31.02 7.04
CA CYS A 8 1.87 30.42 6.23
C CYS A 8 0.47 30.81 6.73
N PHE A 9 0.28 30.92 8.06
CA PHE A 9 -0.97 31.34 8.64
C PHE A 9 -1.30 32.80 8.32
N ARG A 10 -0.32 33.70 8.44
CA ARG A 10 -0.50 35.15 8.19
C ARG A 10 -0.63 35.46 6.69
N HIS A 11 0.14 34.78 5.82
CA HIS A 11 0.12 34.98 4.38
C HIS A 11 -0.67 33.87 3.65
N ARG A 12 -1.79 33.42 4.25
CA ARG A 12 -2.58 32.30 3.78
C ARG A 12 -3.01 32.36 2.32
N LEU A 13 -3.45 33.54 1.84
CA LEU A 13 -3.87 33.71 0.45
C LEU A 13 -2.67 33.62 -0.51
N LEU A 14 -1.52 34.15 -0.12
CA LEU A 14 -0.30 34.06 -0.90
C LEU A 14 0.16 32.60 -1.02
N VAL A 15 0.15 31.82 0.07
CA VAL A 15 0.52 30.40 0.04
C VAL A 15 -0.44 29.59 -0.83
N ILE A 16 -1.74 29.83 -0.73
CA ILE A 16 -2.74 29.17 -1.59
C ILE A 16 -2.53 29.59 -3.05
N GLY A 17 -2.24 30.86 -3.32
CA GLY A 17 -1.90 31.38 -4.64
C GLY A 17 -0.64 30.71 -5.21
N ILE A 18 0.42 30.53 -4.41
CA ILE A 18 1.64 29.83 -4.82
C ILE A 18 1.31 28.38 -5.22
N TRP A 19 0.51 27.66 -4.41
CA TRP A 19 0.12 26.29 -4.74
C TRP A 19 -0.75 26.21 -6.00
N ALA A 20 -1.71 27.13 -6.17
CA ALA A 20 -2.50 27.22 -7.40
C ALA A 20 -1.63 27.50 -8.63
N THR A 21 -0.67 28.43 -8.51
CA THR A 21 0.28 28.75 -9.59
C THR A 21 1.18 27.57 -9.89
N LEU A 22 1.67 26.84 -8.86
CA LEU A 22 2.48 25.65 -9.04
C LEU A 22 1.70 24.55 -9.80
N LEU A 23 0.45 24.28 -9.40
CA LEU A 23 -0.38 23.30 -10.08
C LEU A 23 -0.61 23.68 -11.56
N VAL A 24 -0.89 24.96 -11.85
CA VAL A 24 -1.04 25.44 -13.23
C VAL A 24 0.29 25.35 -13.98
N ALA A 25 1.40 25.73 -13.35
CA ALA A 25 2.74 25.69 -13.96
C ALA A 25 3.19 24.26 -14.28
N LEU A 26 2.69 23.24 -13.57
CA LEU A 26 2.92 21.84 -13.89
C LEU A 26 1.89 21.30 -14.89
N ALA A 27 0.62 21.70 -14.76
CA ALA A 27 -0.45 21.21 -15.62
C ALA A 27 -0.33 21.69 -17.07
N VAL A 28 0.11 22.92 -17.32
CA VAL A 28 0.26 23.46 -18.66
C VAL A 28 1.31 22.70 -19.49
N PRO A 29 2.55 22.52 -19.04
CA PRO A 29 3.52 21.67 -19.75
C PRO A 29 3.05 20.22 -19.89
N TYR A 30 2.43 19.66 -18.86
CA TYR A 30 1.87 18.30 -18.91
C TYR A 30 0.82 18.16 -20.03
N ALA A 31 -0.08 19.14 -20.15
CA ALA A 31 -1.14 19.12 -21.19
C ALA A 31 -0.58 19.34 -22.61
N THR A 32 0.53 20.09 -22.75
CA THR A 32 1.12 20.42 -24.07
C THR A 32 2.13 19.38 -24.55
N LEU A 33 2.94 18.81 -23.63
CA LEU A 33 3.96 17.83 -23.96
C LEU A 33 3.44 16.39 -23.89
N GLY A 34 2.36 16.16 -23.14
CA GLY A 34 1.88 14.82 -22.83
C GLY A 34 2.78 14.07 -21.84
N THR A 35 2.75 12.74 -21.90
CA THR A 35 3.61 11.84 -21.12
C THR A 35 4.39 10.93 -22.07
N SER A 36 5.58 10.53 -21.66
CA SER A 36 6.44 9.61 -22.41
C SER A 36 6.80 8.41 -21.54
N TYR A 37 5.77 7.65 -21.12
CA TYR A 37 6.01 6.39 -20.42
C TYR A 37 6.49 5.32 -21.40
N SER A 38 7.27 4.37 -20.91
CA SER A 38 7.76 3.27 -21.73
C SER A 38 8.09 2.07 -20.85
N ASP A 39 7.49 0.93 -21.13
CA ASP A 39 7.76 -0.35 -20.47
C ASP A 39 8.84 -1.16 -21.21
N ALA A 40 9.43 -0.59 -22.26
CA ALA A 40 10.57 -1.15 -22.96
C ALA A 40 11.85 -1.08 -22.13
N PHE A 41 11.92 -1.92 -21.12
CA PHE A 41 13.09 -1.99 -20.26
C PHE A 41 14.09 -3.04 -20.77
N SER A 42 15.28 -2.61 -21.14
CA SER A 42 16.39 -3.52 -21.27
C SER A 42 16.97 -3.78 -19.87
N LEU A 43 17.03 -5.03 -19.46
CA LEU A 43 17.74 -5.46 -18.26
C LEU A 43 19.18 -5.82 -18.64
N PRO A 44 20.16 -4.90 -18.54
CA PRO A 44 21.50 -5.15 -19.05
C PRO A 44 22.13 -6.37 -18.38
N GLY A 45 22.65 -7.27 -19.21
CA GLY A 45 23.38 -8.43 -18.72
C GLY A 45 22.57 -9.73 -18.70
N LEU A 46 21.23 -9.69 -18.80
CA LEU A 46 20.39 -10.87 -18.87
C LEU A 46 20.39 -11.48 -20.29
N GLU A 47 20.21 -12.79 -20.39
CA GLU A 47 20.24 -13.51 -21.66
C GLU A 47 19.03 -13.14 -22.53
N SER A 48 17.85 -13.06 -21.96
CA SER A 48 16.63 -12.62 -22.65
C SER A 48 16.75 -11.22 -23.24
N SER A 49 17.42 -10.29 -22.53
CA SER A 49 17.69 -8.93 -23.03
C SER A 49 18.68 -8.92 -24.21
N LYS A 50 19.66 -9.83 -24.20
CA LYS A 50 20.57 -9.98 -25.34
C LYS A 50 19.84 -10.53 -26.54
N ALA A 51 18.95 -11.52 -26.35
CA ALA A 51 18.08 -12.04 -27.39
C ALA A 51 17.25 -10.93 -28.02
N GLN A 52 16.59 -10.14 -27.20
CA GLN A 52 15.75 -9.02 -27.66
C GLN A 52 16.53 -7.93 -28.39
N ALA A 53 17.69 -7.53 -27.88
CA ALA A 53 18.54 -6.54 -28.53
C ALA A 53 19.01 -7.01 -29.91
N ARG A 54 19.31 -8.32 -30.07
CA ARG A 54 19.68 -8.88 -31.37
C ARG A 54 18.50 -8.91 -32.33
N LEU A 55 17.32 -9.26 -31.84
CA LEU A 55 16.10 -9.27 -32.63
C LEU A 55 15.74 -7.87 -33.15
N GLN A 56 15.76 -6.87 -32.27
CA GLN A 56 15.49 -5.47 -32.63
C GLN A 56 16.49 -4.91 -33.65
N ALA A 57 17.77 -5.30 -33.54
CA ALA A 57 18.79 -4.90 -34.51
C ALA A 57 18.58 -5.54 -35.88
N ALA A 58 17.99 -6.74 -35.94
CA ALA A 58 17.77 -7.47 -37.17
C ALA A 58 16.49 -7.05 -37.91
N GLU A 59 15.39 -6.81 -37.18
CA GLU A 59 14.08 -6.55 -37.75
C GLU A 59 13.37 -5.35 -37.09
N PRO A 60 13.78 -4.11 -37.42
CA PRO A 60 13.19 -2.91 -36.80
C PRO A 60 11.69 -2.72 -37.13
N ARG A 61 11.17 -3.33 -38.20
CA ARG A 61 9.79 -3.20 -38.67
C ARG A 61 8.79 -4.10 -37.92
N GLN A 62 9.27 -5.09 -37.17
CA GLN A 62 8.42 -5.89 -36.26
C GLN A 62 8.45 -5.37 -34.80
N ALA A 63 8.87 -4.13 -34.60
CA ALA A 63 9.03 -3.54 -33.28
C ALA A 63 7.73 -2.99 -32.68
N GLY A 64 6.60 -3.07 -33.38
CA GLY A 64 5.27 -2.74 -32.87
C GLY A 64 4.72 -3.84 -31.96
N ASP A 65 3.72 -3.49 -31.17
CA ASP A 65 3.02 -4.47 -30.35
C ASP A 65 2.23 -5.47 -31.21
N THR A 66 2.05 -6.66 -30.68
CA THR A 66 1.45 -7.80 -31.42
C THR A 66 0.37 -8.45 -30.58
N ASP A 67 -0.87 -8.24 -30.98
CA ASP A 67 -2.05 -8.82 -30.35
C ASP A 67 -2.67 -9.93 -31.20
N GLN A 68 -3.49 -10.73 -30.58
CA GLN A 68 -4.11 -11.90 -31.23
C GLN A 68 -5.63 -11.77 -31.27
N ILE A 69 -6.22 -12.07 -32.43
CA ILE A 69 -7.67 -12.24 -32.58
C ILE A 69 -7.92 -13.74 -32.66
N VAL A 70 -8.55 -14.30 -31.65
CA VAL A 70 -8.88 -15.72 -31.54
C VAL A 70 -10.32 -15.95 -31.95
N VAL A 71 -10.54 -16.83 -32.88
CA VAL A 71 -11.87 -17.24 -33.36
C VAL A 71 -12.10 -18.71 -32.96
N HIS A 72 -13.31 -19.01 -32.48
CA HIS A 72 -13.67 -20.34 -32.03
C HIS A 72 -15.13 -20.65 -32.40
N LEU A 73 -15.36 -21.86 -32.96
CA LEU A 73 -16.68 -22.38 -33.27
C LEU A 73 -17.25 -23.15 -32.08
N ARG A 74 -18.45 -22.77 -31.62
CA ARG A 74 -19.14 -23.39 -30.47
C ARG A 74 -19.74 -24.75 -30.79
N HIS A 75 -20.17 -24.94 -32.04
CA HIS A 75 -20.81 -26.15 -32.53
C HIS A 75 -19.89 -26.88 -33.52
N ASP A 76 -20.32 -28.04 -33.98
CA ASP A 76 -19.57 -28.85 -34.98
C ASP A 76 -19.42 -28.06 -36.28
N GLY A 77 -18.19 -28.00 -36.81
CA GLY A 77 -17.79 -27.25 -37.97
C GLY A 77 -16.30 -26.97 -38.00
N SER A 78 -15.82 -26.37 -39.04
CA SER A 78 -14.43 -25.97 -39.16
C SER A 78 -14.31 -24.48 -39.50
N VAL A 79 -13.31 -23.82 -38.91
CA VAL A 79 -12.95 -22.44 -39.32
C VAL A 79 -12.51 -22.37 -40.79
N ARG A 80 -12.27 -23.57 -41.43
CA ARG A 80 -11.96 -23.70 -42.86
C ARG A 80 -13.21 -23.69 -43.75
N ASP A 81 -14.41 -23.80 -43.16
CA ASP A 81 -15.67 -23.76 -43.89
C ASP A 81 -15.83 -22.45 -44.63
N THR A 82 -16.28 -22.47 -45.88
CA THR A 82 -16.31 -21.31 -46.80
C THR A 82 -17.05 -20.12 -46.20
N ALA A 83 -18.19 -20.34 -45.53
CA ALA A 83 -18.98 -19.27 -44.92
C ALA A 83 -18.25 -18.61 -43.75
N VAL A 84 -17.62 -19.43 -42.86
CA VAL A 84 -16.82 -18.94 -41.74
C VAL A 84 -15.57 -18.22 -42.22
N ARG A 85 -14.86 -18.80 -43.19
CA ARG A 85 -13.68 -18.21 -43.81
C ARG A 85 -13.98 -16.83 -44.39
N GLN A 86 -15.07 -16.71 -45.18
CA GLN A 86 -15.46 -15.45 -45.81
C GLN A 86 -15.76 -14.37 -44.72
N LYS A 87 -16.50 -14.75 -43.67
CA LYS A 87 -16.84 -13.89 -42.57
C LYS A 87 -15.61 -13.38 -41.79
N VAL A 88 -14.71 -14.33 -41.44
CA VAL A 88 -13.46 -13.99 -40.72
C VAL A 88 -12.53 -13.16 -41.61
N THR A 89 -12.37 -13.50 -42.89
CA THR A 89 -11.54 -12.66 -43.79
C THR A 89 -12.07 -11.25 -43.88
N SER A 90 -13.38 -11.07 -44.10
CA SER A 90 -14.00 -9.74 -44.14
C SER A 90 -13.83 -8.95 -42.81
N MET A 91 -13.83 -9.61 -41.66
CA MET A 91 -13.52 -9.04 -40.38
C MET A 91 -12.05 -8.59 -40.30
N LEU A 92 -11.10 -9.47 -40.66
CA LEU A 92 -9.66 -9.15 -40.64
C LEU A 92 -9.30 -8.00 -41.60
N ASP A 93 -9.93 -7.94 -42.79
CA ASP A 93 -9.73 -6.85 -43.76
C ASP A 93 -10.20 -5.51 -43.20
N ARG A 94 -11.30 -5.50 -42.42
CA ARG A 94 -11.78 -4.30 -41.74
C ARG A 94 -10.85 -3.87 -40.61
N VAL A 95 -10.33 -4.83 -39.85
CA VAL A 95 -9.33 -4.55 -38.80
C VAL A 95 -8.05 -3.99 -39.40
N ALA A 96 -7.56 -4.56 -40.49
CA ALA A 96 -6.35 -4.12 -41.19
C ALA A 96 -6.44 -2.68 -41.75
N ALA A 97 -7.66 -2.19 -42.00
CA ALA A 97 -7.90 -0.83 -42.45
C ALA A 97 -8.01 0.20 -41.31
N LEU A 98 -7.94 -0.21 -40.03
CA LEU A 98 -8.04 0.68 -38.89
C LEU A 98 -6.73 1.48 -38.65
N PRO A 99 -6.83 2.70 -38.07
CA PRO A 99 -5.65 3.44 -37.61
C PRO A 99 -4.82 2.66 -36.64
N SER A 100 -3.54 2.94 -36.58
CA SER A 100 -2.53 2.30 -35.73
C SER A 100 -2.28 0.82 -35.99
N VAL A 101 -2.99 0.17 -36.95
CA VAL A 101 -2.75 -1.21 -37.36
C VAL A 101 -1.75 -1.21 -38.53
N ALA A 102 -0.56 -1.76 -38.31
CA ALA A 102 0.48 -1.89 -39.33
C ALA A 102 0.22 -3.08 -40.28
N SER A 103 -0.22 -4.22 -39.73
CA SER A 103 -0.52 -5.41 -40.52
C SER A 103 -1.40 -6.40 -39.75
N VAL A 104 -2.10 -7.25 -40.50
CA VAL A 104 -2.86 -8.39 -39.93
C VAL A 104 -2.42 -9.66 -40.62
N THR A 105 -1.84 -10.58 -39.85
CA THR A 105 -1.43 -11.88 -40.37
C THR A 105 -2.55 -12.89 -40.17
N SER A 106 -3.18 -13.27 -41.30
CA SER A 106 -4.36 -14.13 -41.32
C SER A 106 -3.99 -15.60 -41.12
N MET A 107 -4.87 -16.38 -40.43
CA MET A 107 -4.82 -17.83 -40.38
C MET A 107 -5.06 -18.52 -41.73
N TYR A 108 -5.49 -17.79 -42.74
CA TYR A 108 -5.74 -18.31 -44.09
C TYR A 108 -4.61 -18.01 -45.10
N GLY A 109 -3.53 -17.39 -44.65
CA GLY A 109 -2.34 -17.10 -45.45
C GLY A 109 -1.49 -18.34 -45.75
N PRO A 110 -0.38 -18.17 -46.51
CA PRO A 110 0.48 -19.27 -46.88
C PRO A 110 1.00 -20.11 -45.68
N ASP A 111 1.36 -19.46 -44.59
CA ASP A 111 1.86 -20.05 -43.34
C ASP A 111 0.77 -20.22 -42.26
N GLY A 112 -0.49 -20.05 -42.66
CA GLY A 112 -1.63 -20.01 -41.72
C GLY A 112 -2.05 -21.35 -41.15
N ALA A 113 -1.56 -22.47 -41.69
CA ALA A 113 -1.95 -23.81 -41.27
C ALA A 113 -1.62 -24.08 -39.79
N ALA A 114 -0.52 -23.54 -39.29
CA ALA A 114 -0.11 -23.64 -37.90
C ALA A 114 -0.96 -22.81 -36.93
N ARG A 115 -1.75 -21.85 -37.43
CA ARG A 115 -2.66 -20.97 -36.67
C ARG A 115 -4.08 -21.50 -36.59
N ILE A 116 -4.33 -22.69 -37.06
CA ILE A 116 -5.61 -23.40 -36.97
C ILE A 116 -5.38 -24.69 -36.16
N SER A 117 -6.15 -24.87 -35.12
CA SER A 117 -6.09 -26.02 -34.22
C SER A 117 -6.30 -27.34 -34.98
N LYS A 118 -5.81 -28.46 -34.43
CA LYS A 118 -5.91 -29.77 -35.04
C LYS A 118 -7.34 -30.23 -35.29
N ASP A 119 -8.25 -29.85 -34.41
CA ASP A 119 -9.70 -30.09 -34.53
C ASP A 119 -10.41 -29.15 -35.50
N GLY A 120 -9.72 -28.11 -35.97
CA GLY A 120 -10.25 -27.11 -36.90
C GLY A 120 -11.25 -26.12 -36.31
N ARG A 121 -11.49 -26.14 -35.00
CA ARG A 121 -12.50 -25.31 -34.33
C ARG A 121 -11.96 -23.98 -33.85
N THR A 122 -10.68 -23.90 -33.49
CA THR A 122 -10.02 -22.71 -33.02
C THR A 122 -8.98 -22.22 -34.00
N ALA A 123 -8.94 -20.93 -34.25
CA ALA A 123 -7.86 -20.32 -35.03
C ALA A 123 -7.54 -18.91 -34.47
N TYR A 124 -6.35 -18.43 -34.81
CA TYR A 124 -5.98 -17.07 -34.44
C TYR A 124 -5.31 -16.30 -35.59
N ALA A 125 -5.55 -15.01 -35.64
CA ALA A 125 -4.83 -14.06 -36.46
C ALA A 125 -4.00 -13.13 -35.56
N THR A 126 -2.88 -12.68 -36.07
CA THR A 126 -2.02 -11.73 -35.37
C THR A 126 -2.21 -10.34 -35.93
N VAL A 127 -2.50 -9.37 -35.07
CA VAL A 127 -2.57 -7.94 -35.39
C VAL A 127 -1.26 -7.32 -34.92
N THR A 128 -0.51 -6.73 -35.83
CA THR A 128 0.70 -5.94 -35.51
C THR A 128 0.36 -4.48 -35.60
N PHE A 129 0.62 -3.75 -34.51
CA PHE A 129 0.44 -2.31 -34.48
C PHE A 129 1.68 -1.59 -34.99
N ASP A 130 1.54 -0.30 -35.30
CA ASP A 130 2.63 0.56 -35.78
C ASP A 130 3.51 1.12 -34.64
N ALA A 131 3.09 0.93 -33.40
CA ALA A 131 3.77 1.39 -32.18
C ALA A 131 3.71 0.31 -31.09
N GLN A 132 4.42 0.54 -30.00
CA GLN A 132 4.31 -0.29 -28.79
C GLN A 132 3.00 0.01 -28.06
N ALA A 133 2.47 -0.94 -27.28
CA ALA A 133 1.16 -0.90 -26.65
C ALA A 133 0.86 0.44 -25.97
N GLU A 134 1.81 0.96 -25.17
CA GLU A 134 1.65 2.15 -24.36
C GLU A 134 1.51 3.45 -25.20
N ARG A 135 1.92 3.41 -26.46
CA ARG A 135 1.86 4.54 -27.39
C ARG A 135 0.64 4.53 -28.29
N ILE A 136 -0.08 3.41 -28.33
CA ILE A 136 -1.27 3.26 -29.15
C ILE A 136 -2.44 3.95 -28.42
N PRO A 137 -3.16 4.87 -29.08
CA PRO A 137 -4.34 5.47 -28.48
C PRO A 137 -5.38 4.40 -28.09
N VAL A 138 -5.80 4.38 -26.83
CA VAL A 138 -6.83 3.44 -26.32
C VAL A 138 -8.07 3.39 -27.19
N ALA A 139 -8.45 4.53 -27.78
CA ALA A 139 -9.59 4.62 -28.71
C ALA A 139 -9.37 3.80 -29.98
N ASP A 140 -8.14 3.64 -30.46
CA ASP A 140 -7.82 2.86 -31.66
C ASP A 140 -7.88 1.38 -31.35
N VAL A 141 -7.30 0.96 -30.22
CA VAL A 141 -7.38 -0.43 -29.73
C VAL A 141 -8.85 -0.82 -29.48
N THR A 142 -9.62 0.07 -28.85
CA THR A 142 -11.06 -0.17 -28.62
C THR A 142 -11.80 -0.39 -29.94
N ARG A 143 -11.46 0.37 -31.00
CA ARG A 143 -12.04 0.16 -32.35
C ARG A 143 -11.66 -1.19 -32.94
N VAL A 144 -10.43 -1.65 -32.71
CA VAL A 144 -10.00 -3.00 -33.11
C VAL A 144 -10.85 -4.06 -32.39
N ILE A 145 -11.00 -3.94 -31.08
CA ILE A 145 -11.83 -4.84 -30.27
C ILE A 145 -13.27 -4.87 -30.76
N ASP A 146 -13.88 -3.72 -30.96
CA ASP A 146 -15.27 -3.62 -31.38
C ASP A 146 -15.49 -4.15 -32.81
N THR A 147 -14.55 -3.85 -33.73
CA THR A 147 -14.60 -4.33 -35.11
C THR A 147 -14.48 -5.85 -35.20
N ALA A 148 -13.58 -6.42 -34.41
CA ALA A 148 -13.42 -7.87 -34.34
C ALA A 148 -14.64 -8.55 -33.73
N ARG A 149 -15.13 -8.00 -32.62
CA ARG A 149 -16.31 -8.51 -31.90
C ARG A 149 -17.61 -8.39 -32.68
N ALA A 150 -17.71 -7.44 -33.61
CA ALA A 150 -18.88 -7.32 -34.50
C ALA A 150 -19.09 -8.55 -35.39
N ALA A 151 -18.08 -9.40 -35.58
CA ALA A 151 -18.17 -10.65 -36.27
C ALA A 151 -18.75 -11.82 -35.44
N ARG A 152 -18.99 -11.63 -34.13
CA ARG A 152 -19.59 -12.65 -33.26
C ARG A 152 -21.02 -12.97 -33.72
N ASP A 153 -21.37 -14.24 -33.57
CA ASP A 153 -22.76 -14.70 -33.68
C ASP A 153 -23.01 -15.89 -32.72
N ALA A 154 -24.08 -16.62 -32.94
CA ALA A 154 -24.44 -17.77 -32.09
C ALA A 154 -23.37 -18.88 -32.12
N ASP A 155 -22.73 -19.08 -33.29
CA ASP A 155 -21.79 -20.17 -33.54
C ASP A 155 -20.33 -19.70 -33.46
N LEU A 156 -20.04 -18.46 -33.89
CA LEU A 156 -18.68 -17.91 -33.94
C LEU A 156 -18.39 -17.00 -32.70
N ARG A 157 -17.47 -17.45 -31.89
CA ARG A 157 -16.90 -16.66 -30.80
C ARG A 157 -15.63 -15.97 -31.29
N VAL A 158 -15.46 -14.67 -30.99
CA VAL A 158 -14.27 -13.89 -31.31
C VAL A 158 -13.77 -13.23 -30.04
N GLU A 159 -12.56 -13.50 -29.64
CA GLU A 159 -11.93 -12.94 -28.47
C GLU A 159 -10.56 -12.38 -28.85
N LEU A 160 -10.10 -11.41 -28.08
CA LEU A 160 -8.81 -10.75 -28.32
C LEU A 160 -7.92 -10.85 -27.10
N GLY A 161 -6.64 -11.04 -27.32
CA GLY A 161 -5.59 -11.06 -26.32
C GLY A 161 -4.35 -10.36 -26.82
N GLY A 162 -3.51 -9.91 -25.91
CA GLY A 162 -2.29 -9.18 -26.16
C GLY A 162 -2.18 -7.95 -25.26
N GLN A 163 -1.03 -7.27 -25.30
CA GLN A 163 -0.74 -6.19 -24.35
C GLN A 163 -1.62 -4.95 -24.61
N ALA A 164 -1.72 -4.49 -25.86
CA ALA A 164 -2.53 -3.34 -26.19
C ALA A 164 -4.01 -3.55 -25.83
N VAL A 165 -4.54 -4.77 -26.03
CA VAL A 165 -5.92 -5.13 -25.67
C VAL A 165 -6.09 -5.14 -24.14
N SER A 166 -5.10 -5.63 -23.38
CA SER A 166 -5.11 -5.59 -21.92
C SER A 166 -5.13 -4.15 -21.41
N ASP A 167 -4.23 -3.30 -21.89
CA ASP A 167 -4.14 -1.89 -21.49
C ASP A 167 -5.42 -1.11 -21.81
N ALA A 168 -6.05 -1.41 -22.97
CA ALA A 168 -7.32 -0.80 -23.34
C ALA A 168 -8.49 -1.26 -22.46
N ALA A 169 -8.48 -2.51 -21.99
CA ALA A 169 -9.47 -3.06 -21.07
C ALA A 169 -9.33 -2.43 -19.67
N GLU A 170 -8.12 -2.14 -19.23
CA GLU A 170 -7.79 -1.53 -17.94
C GLU A 170 -8.09 -0.02 -17.89
N GLY A 171 -8.10 0.65 -19.02
CA GLY A 171 -8.38 2.11 -19.14
C GLY A 171 -9.72 2.58 -18.56
N GLY A 172 -10.61 1.66 -18.15
CA GLY A 172 -11.85 1.92 -17.42
C GLY A 172 -11.71 2.19 -15.91
N THR A 173 -10.51 2.07 -15.33
CA THR A 173 -10.27 2.03 -13.87
C THR A 173 -10.17 3.39 -13.19
N ARG A 174 -10.27 4.51 -13.88
CA ARG A 174 -10.25 5.88 -13.29
C ARG A 174 -11.29 6.12 -12.18
N SER A 175 -12.24 5.21 -11.98
CA SER A 175 -13.24 5.30 -10.91
C SER A 175 -12.76 4.82 -9.54
N THR A 176 -11.70 4.01 -9.46
CA THR A 176 -11.24 3.37 -8.22
C THR A 176 -10.57 4.32 -7.25
N GLU A 177 -9.76 5.24 -7.74
CA GLU A 177 -9.18 6.30 -6.92
C GLU A 177 -10.27 7.17 -6.26
N ALA A 178 -11.36 7.46 -6.98
CA ALA A 178 -12.49 8.21 -6.46
C ALA A 178 -13.21 7.43 -5.34
N ILE A 179 -13.36 6.11 -5.48
CA ILE A 179 -13.95 5.25 -4.44
C ILE A 179 -13.10 5.30 -3.17
N GLY A 180 -11.77 5.17 -3.29
CA GLY A 180 -10.83 5.29 -2.18
C GLY A 180 -10.93 6.63 -1.47
N LEU A 181 -10.99 7.71 -2.22
CA LEU A 181 -11.14 9.06 -1.70
C LEU A 181 -12.47 9.27 -0.96
N ILE A 182 -13.58 8.74 -1.49
CA ILE A 182 -14.90 8.79 -0.86
C ILE A 182 -14.89 7.98 0.44
N ALA A 183 -14.35 6.76 0.42
CA ALA A 183 -14.25 5.92 1.61
C ALA A 183 -13.41 6.59 2.71
N ALA A 184 -12.25 7.14 2.36
CA ALA A 184 -11.41 7.92 3.27
C ALA A 184 -12.18 9.15 3.83
N GLY A 185 -12.95 9.83 2.99
CA GLY A 185 -13.82 10.94 3.39
C GLY A 185 -14.85 10.53 4.44
N ILE A 186 -15.54 9.43 4.24
CA ILE A 186 -16.53 8.91 5.21
C ILE A 186 -15.87 8.64 6.57
N ILE A 187 -14.71 8.00 6.58
CA ILE A 187 -13.99 7.68 7.82
C ILE A 187 -13.51 8.96 8.52
N LEU A 188 -12.95 9.91 7.77
CA LEU A 188 -12.56 11.22 8.29
C LEU A 188 -13.76 11.97 8.87
N PHE A 189 -14.92 11.92 8.19
CA PHE A 189 -16.13 12.54 8.71
C PHE A 189 -16.57 11.90 10.03
N VAL A 190 -16.56 10.57 10.12
CA VAL A 190 -16.88 9.83 11.36
C VAL A 190 -15.87 10.16 12.48
N ALA A 191 -14.57 10.21 12.15
CA ALA A 191 -13.51 10.49 13.12
C ALA A 191 -13.56 11.93 13.65
N PHE A 192 -13.84 12.88 12.79
CA PHE A 192 -13.86 14.30 13.16
C PHE A 192 -15.23 14.85 13.55
N GLY A 193 -16.31 14.26 13.06
CA GLY A 193 -17.68 14.77 13.25
C GLY A 193 -17.90 16.16 12.67
N SER A 194 -17.12 16.56 11.66
CA SER A 194 -17.13 17.88 11.04
C SER A 194 -16.76 17.79 9.56
N LEU A 195 -17.60 18.37 8.70
CA LEU A 195 -17.37 18.40 7.25
C LEU A 195 -16.05 19.09 6.89
N LEU A 196 -15.73 20.23 7.52
CA LEU A 196 -14.47 20.93 7.31
C LEU A 196 -13.27 20.13 7.83
N GLY A 197 -13.46 19.37 8.93
CA GLY A 197 -12.43 18.47 9.45
C GLY A 197 -12.10 17.33 8.49
N MET A 198 -13.09 16.86 7.73
CA MET A 198 -12.93 15.87 6.66
C MET A 198 -12.30 16.50 5.40
N LEU A 199 -12.84 17.63 4.96
CA LEU A 199 -12.49 18.22 3.67
C LEU A 199 -11.06 18.74 3.61
N LEU A 200 -10.51 19.28 4.72
CA LEU A 200 -9.18 19.87 4.72
C LEU A 200 -8.05 18.85 4.47
N PRO A 201 -7.98 17.68 5.13
CA PRO A 201 -7.01 16.66 4.79
C PRO A 201 -7.13 16.17 3.35
N LEU A 202 -8.36 15.99 2.86
CA LEU A 202 -8.61 15.54 1.48
C LEU A 202 -8.15 16.56 0.44
N LEU A 203 -8.44 17.84 0.62
CA LEU A 203 -7.99 18.90 -0.27
C LEU A 203 -6.46 18.98 -0.35
N VAL A 204 -5.80 18.85 0.81
CA VAL A 204 -4.33 18.86 0.85
C VAL A 204 -3.76 17.63 0.14
N ALA A 205 -4.33 16.45 0.40
CA ALA A 205 -3.89 15.22 -0.23
C ALA A 205 -4.09 15.25 -1.76
N VAL A 206 -5.25 15.71 -2.24
CA VAL A 206 -5.54 15.83 -3.67
C VAL A 206 -4.62 16.87 -4.35
N ALA A 207 -4.40 18.01 -3.71
CA ALA A 207 -3.49 19.03 -4.27
C ALA A 207 -2.04 18.55 -4.32
N ALA A 208 -1.59 17.84 -3.29
CA ALA A 208 -0.25 17.26 -3.23
C ALA A 208 -0.07 16.14 -4.25
N LEU A 209 -1.05 15.23 -4.34
CA LEU A 209 -1.07 14.14 -5.31
C LEU A 209 -1.06 14.69 -6.74
N GLY A 210 -1.94 15.68 -7.03
CA GLY A 210 -1.97 16.32 -8.34
C GLY A 210 -0.62 16.93 -8.72
N ALA A 211 0.02 17.66 -7.81
CA ALA A 211 1.35 18.22 -8.04
C ALA A 211 2.41 17.12 -8.25
N GLY A 212 2.35 16.05 -7.44
CA GLY A 212 3.25 14.89 -7.54
C GLY A 212 3.10 14.16 -8.88
N LEU A 213 1.89 13.82 -9.28
CA LEU A 213 1.62 13.11 -10.55
C LEU A 213 1.98 13.95 -11.79
N LEU A 214 1.67 15.25 -11.77
CA LEU A 214 2.08 16.16 -12.85
C LEU A 214 3.60 16.24 -12.96
N ALA A 215 4.31 16.28 -11.82
CA ALA A 215 5.77 16.28 -11.79
C ALA A 215 6.33 14.94 -12.30
N VAL A 216 5.75 13.80 -11.90
CA VAL A 216 6.11 12.46 -12.40
C VAL A 216 5.92 12.39 -13.91
N GLY A 217 4.76 12.82 -14.43
CA GLY A 217 4.49 12.83 -15.86
C GLY A 217 5.47 13.69 -16.66
N LEU A 218 5.88 14.85 -16.14
CA LEU A 218 6.92 15.65 -16.78
C LEU A 218 8.31 15.02 -16.70
N THR A 219 8.60 14.27 -15.61
CA THR A 219 9.86 13.56 -15.45
C THR A 219 9.99 12.41 -16.46
N SER A 220 8.89 11.87 -17.01
CA SER A 220 8.93 10.83 -18.05
C SER A 220 9.64 11.27 -19.34
N HIS A 221 9.78 12.57 -19.59
CA HIS A 221 10.58 13.10 -20.73
C HIS A 221 12.10 13.14 -20.46
N VAL A 222 12.51 13.02 -19.21
CA VAL A 222 13.93 13.11 -18.79
C VAL A 222 14.51 11.73 -18.48
N MET A 223 13.66 10.81 -18.00
CA MET A 223 14.04 9.45 -17.66
C MET A 223 12.96 8.47 -18.05
N THR A 224 13.34 7.24 -18.38
CA THR A 224 12.40 6.17 -18.72
C THR A 224 11.59 5.78 -17.48
N LEU A 225 10.30 6.04 -17.50
CA LEU A 225 9.35 5.67 -16.46
C LEU A 225 8.38 4.63 -17.02
N GLY A 226 8.08 3.58 -16.26
CA GLY A 226 7.05 2.60 -16.61
C GLY A 226 5.65 3.18 -16.46
N SER A 227 4.68 2.59 -17.15
CA SER A 227 3.26 2.94 -17.11
C SER A 227 2.66 2.84 -15.72
N ASP A 228 3.16 1.91 -14.87
CA ASP A 228 2.71 1.68 -13.50
C ASP A 228 3.25 2.71 -12.48
N ALA A 229 4.30 3.45 -12.81
CA ALA A 229 4.93 4.38 -11.89
C ALA A 229 3.99 5.47 -11.34
N PRO A 230 3.07 6.08 -12.14
CA PRO A 230 2.06 6.99 -11.62
C PRO A 230 1.08 6.33 -10.65
N THR A 231 0.66 5.10 -10.92
CA THR A 231 -0.32 4.36 -10.10
C THR A 231 0.28 4.03 -8.72
N VAL A 232 1.52 3.56 -8.67
CA VAL A 232 2.25 3.34 -7.41
C VAL A 232 2.46 4.66 -6.66
N ALA A 233 2.81 5.74 -7.37
CA ALA A 233 2.95 7.06 -6.77
C ALA A 233 1.62 7.60 -6.21
N ALA A 234 0.49 7.35 -6.90
CA ALA A 234 -0.86 7.71 -6.46
C ALA A 234 -1.27 6.92 -5.21
N LEU A 235 -1.07 5.60 -5.22
CA LEU A 235 -1.37 4.69 -4.12
C LEU A 235 -0.72 5.17 -2.81
N ILE A 236 0.59 5.47 -2.87
CA ILE A 236 1.35 5.90 -1.70
C ILE A 236 1.03 7.35 -1.35
N GLY A 237 1.04 8.23 -2.34
CA GLY A 237 0.82 9.67 -2.17
C GLY A 237 -0.53 9.99 -1.53
N LEU A 238 -1.59 9.28 -1.92
CA LEU A 238 -2.93 9.45 -1.35
C LEU A 238 -2.98 8.95 0.10
N GLY A 239 -2.47 7.74 0.37
CA GLY A 239 -2.48 7.15 1.71
C GLY A 239 -1.72 8.01 2.72
N VAL A 240 -0.47 8.33 2.40
CA VAL A 240 0.43 9.14 3.23
C VAL A 240 -0.09 10.58 3.36
N GLY A 241 -0.66 11.14 2.29
CA GLY A 241 -1.15 12.52 2.26
C GLY A 241 -2.31 12.78 3.22
N ILE A 242 -3.27 11.89 3.23
CA ILE A 242 -4.41 11.98 4.15
C ILE A 242 -3.92 11.82 5.60
N ASP A 243 -2.99 10.90 5.83
CA ASP A 243 -2.50 10.59 7.18
C ASP A 243 -1.71 11.77 7.80
N TYR A 244 -0.76 12.34 7.06
CA TYR A 244 0.01 13.50 7.55
C TYR A 244 -0.87 14.72 7.85
N ALA A 245 -1.82 14.99 6.98
CA ALA A 245 -2.79 16.06 7.22
C ALA A 245 -3.68 15.76 8.45
N LEU A 246 -4.09 14.51 8.64
CA LEU A 246 -4.86 14.05 9.79
C LEU A 246 -4.14 14.34 11.12
N PHE A 247 -2.83 14.01 11.21
CA PHE A 247 -2.04 14.25 12.41
C PHE A 247 -2.00 15.73 12.78
N ILE A 248 -1.71 16.60 11.81
CA ILE A 248 -1.62 18.05 12.05
C ILE A 248 -2.99 18.63 12.42
N VAL A 249 -4.07 18.28 11.70
CA VAL A 249 -5.44 18.74 11.98
C VAL A 249 -5.91 18.30 13.36
N THR A 250 -5.63 17.06 13.75
CA THR A 250 -6.01 16.55 15.08
C THR A 250 -5.31 17.33 16.19
N ARG A 251 -4.02 17.62 16.04
CA ARG A 251 -3.24 18.39 17.00
C ARG A 251 -3.73 19.83 17.09
N HIS A 252 -4.03 20.45 15.95
CA HIS A 252 -4.63 21.79 15.90
C HIS A 252 -5.97 21.84 16.63
N ARG A 253 -6.87 20.90 16.38
CA ARG A 253 -8.17 20.79 17.08
C ARG A 253 -8.01 20.61 18.59
N THR A 254 -7.02 19.83 19.00
CA THR A 254 -6.70 19.66 20.43
C THR A 254 -6.24 20.98 21.05
N GLY A 255 -5.41 21.75 20.34
CA GLY A 255 -5.00 23.09 20.75
C GLY A 255 -6.18 24.04 20.95
N LEU A 256 -7.10 24.08 19.96
CA LEU A 256 -8.33 24.89 20.07
C LEU A 256 -9.24 24.48 21.24
N ARG A 257 -9.35 23.17 21.52
CA ARG A 257 -10.13 22.67 22.68
C ARG A 257 -9.50 23.04 24.01
N ASN A 258 -8.19 23.24 24.02
CA ASN A 258 -7.45 23.66 25.20
C ASN A 258 -7.39 25.20 25.37
N GLY A 259 -8.19 25.97 24.59
CA GLY A 259 -8.31 27.43 24.69
C GLY A 259 -7.22 28.21 23.94
N LEU A 260 -6.36 27.58 23.11
CA LEU A 260 -5.39 28.31 22.30
C LEU A 260 -6.09 29.08 21.18
N THR A 261 -5.53 30.25 20.83
CA THR A 261 -5.97 30.99 19.64
C THR A 261 -5.71 30.15 18.37
N PRO A 262 -6.41 30.37 17.26
CA PRO A 262 -6.19 29.63 16.01
C PRO A 262 -4.73 29.68 15.53
N GLU A 263 -4.07 30.83 15.62
CA GLU A 263 -2.64 30.99 15.25
C GLU A 263 -1.74 30.14 16.16
N GLN A 264 -1.92 30.25 17.48
CA GLN A 264 -1.15 29.47 18.45
C GLN A 264 -1.38 27.96 18.28
N ALA A 265 -2.61 27.56 17.97
CA ALA A 265 -2.95 26.16 17.74
C ALA A 265 -2.27 25.61 16.48
N VAL A 266 -2.17 26.39 15.38
CA VAL A 266 -1.45 26.02 14.16
C VAL A 266 0.05 25.94 14.43
N VAL A 267 0.63 26.97 15.06
CA VAL A 267 2.05 27.01 15.38
C VAL A 267 2.44 25.81 16.25
N ARG A 268 1.65 25.51 17.29
CA ARG A 268 1.90 24.36 18.16
C ARG A 268 1.73 23.02 17.42
N ALA A 269 0.75 22.91 16.51
CA ALA A 269 0.53 21.70 15.73
C ALA A 269 1.71 21.42 14.79
N LEU A 270 2.25 22.45 14.11
CA LEU A 270 3.41 22.28 13.25
C LEU A 270 4.71 22.09 14.03
N ASP A 271 4.86 22.75 15.17
CA ASP A 271 6.10 22.61 15.95
C ASP A 271 6.21 21.23 16.64
N THR A 272 5.10 20.51 16.78
CA THR A 272 5.06 19.12 17.30
C THR A 272 4.82 18.13 16.16
N SER A 273 3.56 17.95 15.74
CA SER A 273 3.20 16.96 14.71
C SER A 273 3.81 17.27 13.34
N GLY A 274 4.00 18.55 12.97
CA GLY A 274 4.63 18.90 11.70
C GLY A 274 6.11 18.48 11.61
N ARG A 275 6.87 18.57 12.70
CA ARG A 275 8.27 18.06 12.71
C ARG A 275 8.28 16.55 12.57
N ALA A 276 7.39 15.85 13.26
CA ALA A 276 7.26 14.41 13.13
C ALA A 276 6.86 14.00 11.70
N VAL A 277 5.93 14.73 11.05
CA VAL A 277 5.55 14.51 9.65
C VAL A 277 6.73 14.72 8.69
N VAL A 278 7.54 15.77 8.87
CA VAL A 278 8.73 15.98 8.02
C VAL A 278 9.74 14.85 8.21
N PHE A 279 10.00 14.45 9.46
CA PHE A 279 10.92 13.36 9.72
C PHE A 279 10.40 12.04 9.13
N ALA A 280 9.13 11.73 9.37
CA ALA A 280 8.42 10.58 8.86
C ALA A 280 8.43 10.54 7.32
N GLY A 281 8.07 11.64 6.66
CA GLY A 281 8.11 11.72 5.20
C GLY A 281 9.51 11.57 4.61
N LEU A 282 10.54 12.10 5.29
CA LEU A 282 11.93 11.88 4.88
C LEU A 282 12.34 10.41 5.02
N THR A 283 11.85 9.68 6.03
CA THR A 283 12.12 8.24 6.15
C THR A 283 11.47 7.46 5.02
N VAL A 284 10.22 7.79 4.62
CA VAL A 284 9.55 7.18 3.46
C VAL A 284 10.30 7.48 2.16
N VAL A 285 10.64 8.75 1.90
CA VAL A 285 11.41 9.15 0.72
C VAL A 285 12.75 8.39 0.66
N THR A 286 13.43 8.27 1.79
CA THR A 286 14.72 7.57 1.86
C THR A 286 14.56 6.07 1.60
N ALA A 287 13.50 5.43 2.11
CA ALA A 287 13.21 4.02 1.85
C ALA A 287 12.87 3.77 0.37
N LEU A 288 12.07 4.64 -0.24
CA LEU A 288 11.73 4.57 -1.67
C LEU A 288 12.95 4.80 -2.56
N LEU A 289 13.80 5.77 -2.24
CA LEU A 289 15.08 5.98 -2.94
C LEU A 289 16.07 4.84 -2.72
N GLY A 290 15.87 4.00 -1.70
CA GLY A 290 16.60 2.75 -1.51
C GLY A 290 16.47 1.79 -2.69
N LEU A 291 15.39 1.87 -3.48
CA LEU A 291 15.21 1.09 -4.72
C LEU A 291 16.32 1.34 -5.76
N LEU A 292 16.95 2.51 -5.75
CA LEU A 292 18.08 2.82 -6.63
C LEU A 292 19.29 1.90 -6.41
N VAL A 293 19.42 1.32 -5.21
CA VAL A 293 20.53 0.41 -4.89
C VAL A 293 20.46 -0.87 -5.72
N LEU A 294 19.26 -1.26 -6.15
CA LEU A 294 19.06 -2.44 -6.98
C LEU A 294 19.62 -2.28 -8.40
N ARG A 295 19.77 -1.04 -8.87
CA ARG A 295 20.20 -0.73 -10.25
C ARG A 295 19.35 -1.46 -11.30
N VAL A 296 18.05 -1.52 -11.07
CA VAL A 296 17.05 -2.00 -12.01
C VAL A 296 16.25 -0.77 -12.46
N GLY A 297 16.26 -0.48 -13.75
CA GLY A 297 15.71 0.76 -14.32
C GLY A 297 14.27 1.02 -13.88
N PRO A 298 13.31 0.09 -14.12
CA PRO A 298 11.92 0.23 -13.73
C PRO A 298 11.73 0.55 -12.24
N LEU A 299 12.35 -0.26 -11.37
CA LEU A 299 12.25 -0.09 -9.92
C LEU A 299 12.82 1.24 -9.43
N SER A 300 13.93 1.67 -10.06
CA SER A 300 14.52 2.98 -9.76
C SER A 300 13.57 4.11 -10.14
N ALA A 301 12.92 3.99 -11.29
CA ALA A 301 11.93 4.93 -11.78
C ALA A 301 10.68 5.00 -10.88
N MET A 302 10.14 3.86 -10.48
CA MET A 302 9.03 3.76 -9.52
C MET A 302 9.40 4.38 -8.17
N GLY A 303 10.63 4.10 -7.67
CA GLY A 303 11.12 4.67 -6.41
C GLY A 303 11.21 6.19 -6.44
N ILE A 304 11.71 6.78 -7.53
CA ILE A 304 11.79 8.23 -7.73
C ILE A 304 10.40 8.84 -7.84
N SER A 305 9.49 8.22 -8.60
CA SER A 305 8.12 8.67 -8.79
C SER A 305 7.35 8.71 -7.47
N ALA A 306 7.39 7.62 -6.71
CA ALA A 306 6.77 7.52 -5.40
C ALA A 306 7.39 8.49 -4.39
N ALA A 307 8.74 8.63 -4.37
CA ALA A 307 9.44 9.59 -3.52
C ALA A 307 9.03 11.03 -3.84
N THR A 308 8.85 11.37 -5.12
CA THR A 308 8.38 12.69 -5.58
C THR A 308 6.97 12.98 -5.08
N ALA A 309 6.04 12.03 -5.18
CA ALA A 309 4.68 12.17 -4.68
C ALA A 309 4.65 12.36 -3.16
N VAL A 310 5.44 11.56 -2.41
CA VAL A 310 5.55 11.69 -0.95
C VAL A 310 6.17 13.04 -0.56
N LEU A 311 7.21 13.50 -1.26
CA LEU A 311 7.83 14.81 -1.00
C LEU A 311 6.82 15.95 -1.22
N ALA A 312 6.06 15.92 -2.32
CA ALA A 312 4.99 16.88 -2.58
C ALA A 312 3.96 16.89 -1.43
N THR A 313 3.62 15.71 -0.93
CA THR A 313 2.69 15.50 0.18
C THR A 313 3.21 16.11 1.50
N VAL A 314 4.48 15.88 1.84
CA VAL A 314 5.12 16.49 3.02
C VAL A 314 5.12 18.01 2.91
N VAL A 315 5.53 18.56 1.76
CA VAL A 315 5.55 20.00 1.53
C VAL A 315 4.16 20.60 1.63
N ALA A 316 3.14 19.98 1.05
CA ALA A 316 1.75 20.42 1.17
C ALA A 316 1.25 20.40 2.62
N SER A 317 1.57 19.36 3.37
CA SER A 317 1.16 19.21 4.77
C SER A 317 1.75 20.28 5.68
N VAL A 318 2.97 20.78 5.41
CA VAL A 318 3.62 21.81 6.23
C VAL A 318 3.44 23.23 5.71
N THR A 319 2.94 23.43 4.50
CA THR A 319 2.73 24.76 3.90
C THR A 319 1.26 25.05 3.57
N LEU A 320 0.63 24.24 2.70
CA LEU A 320 -0.75 24.44 2.28
C LEU A 320 -1.74 24.23 3.44
N LEU A 321 -1.57 23.15 4.22
CA LEU A 321 -2.47 22.85 5.32
C LEU A 321 -2.52 23.97 6.37
N PRO A 322 -1.40 24.55 6.88
CA PRO A 322 -1.43 25.68 7.79
C PRO A 322 -2.14 26.89 7.22
N ALA A 323 -1.99 27.19 5.93
CA ALA A 323 -2.68 28.28 5.25
C ALA A 323 -4.21 28.04 5.23
N LEU A 324 -4.65 26.82 4.89
CA LEU A 324 -6.05 26.42 4.93
C LEU A 324 -6.62 26.45 6.36
N LEU A 325 -5.86 25.98 7.35
CA LEU A 325 -6.23 26.10 8.76
C LEU A 325 -6.38 27.57 9.18
N GLY A 326 -5.57 28.48 8.63
CA GLY A 326 -5.71 29.91 8.82
C GLY A 326 -7.00 30.48 8.24
N LEU A 327 -7.50 29.91 7.15
CA LEU A 327 -8.74 30.34 6.51
C LEU A 327 -9.99 29.88 7.30
N PHE A 328 -9.97 28.64 7.78
CA PHE A 328 -11.13 27.95 8.37
C PHE A 328 -11.02 27.72 9.87
N GLY A 329 -9.91 28.07 10.51
CA GLY A 329 -9.45 27.63 11.82
C GLY A 329 -10.51 27.61 12.94
N GLY A 330 -11.28 28.68 13.12
CA GLY A 330 -12.34 28.69 14.13
C GLY A 330 -13.56 27.82 13.80
N ARG A 331 -13.75 27.37 12.54
CA ARG A 331 -14.92 26.61 12.09
C ARG A 331 -14.75 25.09 12.18
N LEU A 332 -13.56 24.61 12.51
CA LEU A 332 -13.22 23.18 12.61
C LEU A 332 -13.85 22.47 13.83
N LEU A 333 -14.21 23.19 14.85
CA LEU A 333 -14.90 22.66 16.02
C LEU A 333 -16.39 22.47 15.72
N THR A 334 -16.96 21.38 16.20
CA THR A 334 -18.41 21.14 16.10
C THR A 334 -19.19 22.19 16.89
N ARG A 335 -20.43 22.49 16.49
CA ARG A 335 -21.32 23.45 17.19
C ARG A 335 -21.42 23.16 18.69
N ARG A 336 -21.44 21.87 19.07
CA ARG A 336 -21.49 21.45 20.48
C ARG A 336 -20.20 21.78 21.22
N GLN A 337 -19.03 21.57 20.58
CA GLN A 337 -17.71 21.87 21.16
C GLN A 337 -17.48 23.39 21.31
N ARG A 338 -17.98 24.21 20.39
CA ARG A 338 -17.91 25.67 20.49
C ARG A 338 -18.75 26.18 21.67
N ARG A 339 -19.99 25.65 21.84
CA ARG A 339 -20.86 26.03 22.95
C ARG A 339 -20.25 25.70 24.33
N THR A 340 -19.49 24.60 24.44
CA THR A 340 -18.80 24.25 25.67
C THR A 340 -17.63 25.20 25.98
N LEU A 341 -16.93 25.72 24.98
CA LEU A 341 -15.86 26.69 25.16
C LEU A 341 -16.43 28.07 25.59
N THR A 342 -17.48 28.55 24.92
CA THR A 342 -18.12 29.85 25.30
C THR A 342 -18.82 29.78 26.68
N ALA A 343 -19.32 28.63 27.08
CA ALA A 343 -19.87 28.45 28.45
C ALA A 343 -18.78 28.45 29.52
N HIS A 344 -17.55 28.00 29.19
CA HIS A 344 -16.42 28.03 30.12
C HIS A 344 -15.84 29.45 30.29
N ASP A 345 -15.85 30.27 29.25
CA ASP A 345 -15.41 31.68 29.32
C ASP A 345 -16.38 32.51 30.16
N SER A 346 -17.64 32.14 30.23
CA SER A 346 -18.67 32.84 31.08
C SER A 346 -18.59 32.46 32.56
N GLU A 347 -17.98 31.34 32.94
CA GLU A 347 -17.81 30.84 34.32
C GLU A 347 -16.39 31.03 34.88
N ALA A 348 -15.52 31.77 34.18
CA ALA A 348 -14.08 31.89 34.50
C ALA A 348 -13.75 32.67 35.77
N GLY A 349 -14.73 32.96 36.66
CA GLY A 349 -14.52 33.69 37.91
C GLY A 349 -14.04 32.89 39.12
N THR A 350 -14.17 31.56 39.18
CA THR A 350 -13.97 30.87 40.49
C THR A 350 -13.62 29.39 40.48
N ARG A 351 -13.16 28.80 39.42
CA ARG A 351 -12.75 27.38 39.48
C ARG A 351 -11.36 27.12 38.93
N GLN A 352 -10.45 26.67 39.80
CA GLN A 352 -9.19 26.03 39.41
C GLN A 352 -9.41 25.05 38.26
N PRO A 353 -8.48 24.97 37.27
CA PRO A 353 -8.58 24.06 36.18
C PRO A 353 -8.75 22.63 36.75
N ARG A 354 -9.95 22.08 36.64
CA ARG A 354 -10.16 20.66 36.90
C ARG A 354 -9.27 19.93 35.92
N ALA A 355 -8.25 19.25 36.43
CA ALA A 355 -7.46 18.29 35.66
C ALA A 355 -8.45 17.41 34.93
N THR A 356 -8.59 17.64 33.62
CA THR A 356 -9.40 16.80 32.71
C THR A 356 -8.99 15.37 32.99
N SER A 357 -9.93 14.55 33.43
CA SER A 357 -9.71 13.15 33.72
C SER A 357 -8.98 12.53 32.55
N ARG A 358 -7.69 12.25 32.73
CA ARG A 358 -6.84 11.56 31.74
C ARG A 358 -7.60 10.30 31.27
N PRO A 359 -7.67 10.04 29.98
CA PRO A 359 -8.30 8.82 29.50
C PRO A 359 -7.63 7.64 30.21
N ARG A 360 -8.36 6.96 31.06
CA ARG A 360 -7.91 5.69 31.64
C ARG A 360 -7.82 4.69 30.51
N GLY A 361 -6.61 4.43 30.04
CA GLY A 361 -6.32 3.43 29.03
C GLY A 361 -6.47 2.03 29.59
N ARG A 362 -7.73 1.59 29.79
CA ARG A 362 -8.02 0.21 30.25
C ARG A 362 -7.30 -0.84 29.40
N TRP A 363 -7.15 -0.57 28.11
CA TRP A 363 -6.42 -1.43 27.21
C TRP A 363 -4.92 -1.45 27.54
N ALA A 364 -4.30 -0.30 27.71
CA ALA A 364 -2.89 -0.19 28.10
C ALA A 364 -2.62 -0.84 29.45
N GLU A 365 -3.57 -0.71 30.41
CA GLU A 365 -3.48 -1.39 31.72
C GLU A 365 -3.59 -2.94 31.59
N GLN A 366 -4.42 -3.43 30.67
CA GLN A 366 -4.54 -4.88 30.41
C GLN A 366 -3.28 -5.45 29.75
N VAL A 367 -2.74 -4.73 28.76
CA VAL A 367 -1.48 -5.10 28.07
C VAL A 367 -0.31 -5.12 29.06
N GLU A 368 -0.21 -4.11 29.94
CA GLU A 368 0.80 -4.06 31.00
C GLU A 368 0.68 -5.26 31.95
N ARG A 369 -0.54 -5.56 32.41
CA ARG A 369 -0.81 -6.64 33.38
C ARG A 369 -0.50 -8.02 32.83
N HIS A 370 -0.78 -8.28 31.55
CA HIS A 370 -0.60 -9.58 30.90
C HIS A 370 0.38 -9.52 29.72
N ARG A 371 1.46 -8.72 29.86
CA ARG A 371 2.43 -8.41 28.80
C ARG A 371 3.01 -9.61 28.06
N THR A 372 3.35 -10.68 28.80
CA THR A 372 3.89 -11.92 28.20
C THR A 372 2.84 -12.67 27.38
N LEU A 373 1.61 -12.78 27.90
CA LEU A 373 0.52 -13.44 27.18
C LEU A 373 0.15 -12.69 25.90
N PHE A 374 0.05 -11.35 25.96
CA PHE A 374 -0.24 -10.54 24.78
C PHE A 374 0.90 -10.56 23.77
N ALA A 375 2.17 -10.57 24.22
CA ALA A 375 3.32 -10.70 23.34
C ALA A 375 3.32 -12.05 22.60
N LEU A 376 3.11 -13.16 23.33
CA LEU A 376 3.05 -14.50 22.74
C LEU A 376 1.86 -14.66 21.79
N ALA A 377 0.68 -14.15 22.17
CA ALA A 377 -0.50 -14.19 21.30
C ALA A 377 -0.30 -13.39 20.00
N ALA A 378 0.30 -12.20 20.09
CA ALA A 378 0.61 -11.39 18.90
C ALA A 378 1.66 -12.07 18.01
N LEU A 379 2.72 -12.64 18.60
CA LEU A 379 3.72 -13.39 17.85
C LEU A 379 3.12 -14.63 17.17
N LEU A 380 2.22 -15.34 17.85
CA LEU A 380 1.54 -16.50 17.26
C LEU A 380 0.66 -16.08 16.06
N VAL A 381 -0.09 -14.99 16.19
CA VAL A 381 -0.91 -14.47 15.07
C VAL A 381 -0.03 -14.11 13.87
N VAL A 382 1.06 -13.38 14.12
CA VAL A 382 2.00 -12.99 13.06
C VAL A 382 2.67 -14.22 12.44
N ALA A 383 3.10 -15.18 13.25
CA ALA A 383 3.72 -16.41 12.76
C ALA A 383 2.76 -17.21 11.86
N VAL A 384 1.50 -17.38 12.28
CA VAL A 384 0.48 -18.09 11.47
C VAL A 384 0.23 -17.36 10.15
N LEU A 385 0.09 -16.03 10.19
CA LEU A 385 -0.10 -15.23 8.96
C LEU A 385 1.13 -15.25 8.04
N SER A 386 2.32 -15.46 8.58
CA SER A 386 3.57 -15.53 7.80
C SER A 386 3.82 -16.90 7.16
N LEU A 387 3.15 -17.97 7.60
CA LEU A 387 3.39 -19.33 7.08
C LEU A 387 3.24 -19.44 5.56
N PRO A 388 2.20 -18.87 4.93
CA PRO A 388 2.07 -18.95 3.46
C PRO A 388 3.22 -18.29 2.71
N ALA A 389 3.86 -17.26 3.29
CA ALA A 389 5.00 -16.59 2.65
C ALA A 389 6.20 -17.53 2.40
N LEU A 390 6.31 -18.66 3.13
CA LEU A 390 7.35 -19.67 2.89
C LEU A 390 7.19 -20.39 1.54
N SER A 391 5.99 -20.37 0.95
CA SER A 391 5.70 -20.93 -0.38
C SER A 391 5.65 -19.87 -1.47
N LEU A 392 6.14 -18.65 -1.21
CA LEU A 392 6.12 -17.55 -2.17
C LEU A 392 6.85 -17.94 -3.46
N ARG A 393 6.12 -17.86 -4.59
CA ARG A 393 6.65 -18.01 -5.94
C ARG A 393 6.50 -16.68 -6.66
N LEU A 394 7.62 -16.16 -7.15
CA LEU A 394 7.66 -14.94 -7.94
C LEU A 394 7.50 -15.26 -9.41
N GLY A 395 6.77 -14.44 -10.12
CA GLY A 395 6.54 -14.55 -11.56
C GLY A 395 5.84 -13.32 -12.06
N THR A 396 5.42 -13.34 -13.31
CA THR A 396 4.57 -12.30 -13.89
C THR A 396 3.20 -12.86 -14.15
N SER A 397 2.16 -12.14 -13.80
CA SER A 397 0.78 -12.47 -14.14
C SER A 397 0.58 -12.39 -15.64
N ASP A 398 -0.22 -13.29 -16.20
CA ASP A 398 -0.63 -13.26 -17.59
C ASP A 398 -2.17 -13.24 -17.71
N ALA A 399 -2.68 -13.15 -18.93
CA ALA A 399 -4.13 -13.15 -19.19
C ALA A 399 -4.84 -14.40 -18.65
N GLY A 400 -4.11 -15.47 -18.33
CA GLY A 400 -4.62 -16.68 -17.67
C GLY A 400 -5.02 -16.44 -16.20
N ASN A 401 -4.62 -15.35 -15.59
CA ASN A 401 -5.01 -14.95 -14.24
C ASN A 401 -6.15 -13.93 -14.22
N ASP A 402 -6.53 -13.36 -15.36
CA ASP A 402 -7.59 -12.37 -15.44
C ASP A 402 -8.94 -12.89 -14.94
N PRO A 403 -9.85 -12.01 -14.53
CA PRO A 403 -11.20 -12.39 -14.15
C PRO A 403 -11.96 -13.10 -15.29
N LYS A 404 -12.77 -14.10 -14.95
CA LYS A 404 -13.64 -14.76 -15.93
C LYS A 404 -14.57 -13.74 -16.59
N GLY A 405 -14.61 -13.75 -17.91
CA GLY A 405 -15.46 -12.87 -18.72
C GLY A 405 -14.72 -11.72 -19.40
N THR A 406 -13.44 -11.46 -19.08
CA THR A 406 -12.59 -10.58 -19.89
C THR A 406 -12.26 -11.23 -21.22
N THR A 407 -12.06 -10.41 -22.27
CA THR A 407 -11.69 -10.95 -23.60
C THR A 407 -10.30 -11.57 -23.59
N THR A 408 -9.37 -10.97 -22.84
CA THR A 408 -7.98 -11.45 -22.69
C THR A 408 -7.95 -12.86 -22.09
N ARG A 409 -8.71 -13.06 -20.98
CA ARG A 409 -8.86 -14.38 -20.37
C ARG A 409 -9.50 -15.39 -21.32
N ALA A 410 -10.55 -14.99 -22.02
CA ALA A 410 -11.26 -15.86 -22.92
C ALA A 410 -10.40 -16.26 -24.13
N ALA A 411 -9.61 -15.34 -24.69
CA ALA A 411 -8.65 -15.63 -25.75
C ALA A 411 -7.56 -16.60 -25.26
N TYR A 412 -7.02 -16.36 -24.06
CA TYR A 412 -6.02 -17.23 -23.42
C TYR A 412 -6.53 -18.67 -23.26
N ASP A 413 -7.74 -18.84 -22.70
CA ASP A 413 -8.33 -20.16 -22.49
C ASP A 413 -8.58 -20.89 -23.83
N LEU A 414 -9.06 -20.19 -24.88
CA LEU A 414 -9.28 -20.73 -26.21
C LEU A 414 -7.98 -21.14 -26.91
N LEU A 415 -6.92 -20.39 -26.76
CA LEU A 415 -5.60 -20.72 -27.27
C LEU A 415 -5.03 -21.93 -26.55
N ALA A 416 -5.15 -22.00 -25.23
CA ALA A 416 -4.73 -23.14 -24.44
C ALA A 416 -5.48 -24.44 -24.83
N GLU A 417 -6.80 -24.33 -25.07
CA GLU A 417 -7.64 -25.45 -25.51
C GLU A 417 -7.28 -25.94 -26.93
N GLY A 418 -7.08 -25.01 -27.86
CA GLY A 418 -6.84 -25.33 -29.26
C GLY A 418 -5.41 -25.76 -29.62
N PHE A 419 -4.42 -25.17 -28.93
CA PHE A 419 -3.00 -25.32 -29.29
C PHE A 419 -2.14 -25.83 -28.14
N GLY A 420 -2.70 -25.98 -26.95
CA GLY A 420 -2.00 -26.36 -25.72
C GLY A 420 -1.60 -25.15 -24.87
N PRO A 421 -1.42 -25.35 -23.55
CA PRO A 421 -1.18 -24.25 -22.59
C PRO A 421 0.05 -23.41 -22.93
N GLY A 422 1.10 -24.00 -23.47
CA GLY A 422 2.36 -23.34 -23.83
C GLY A 422 2.25 -22.34 -24.98
N SER A 423 1.16 -22.41 -25.78
CA SER A 423 0.93 -21.48 -26.89
C SER A 423 0.74 -20.03 -26.43
N ASN A 424 0.40 -19.82 -25.14
CA ASN A 424 0.26 -18.51 -24.53
C ASN A 424 1.58 -17.86 -24.11
N GLY A 425 2.70 -18.56 -24.20
CA GLY A 425 4.03 -18.05 -23.88
C GLY A 425 5.15 -18.79 -24.58
N PRO A 426 5.22 -18.71 -25.91
CA PRO A 426 6.31 -19.35 -26.65
C PRO A 426 7.65 -18.73 -26.25
N LEU A 427 8.68 -19.58 -26.25
CA LEU A 427 10.07 -19.15 -26.12
C LEU A 427 10.63 -18.86 -27.50
N VAL A 428 11.48 -17.88 -27.63
CA VAL A 428 12.16 -17.52 -28.87
C VAL A 428 13.66 -17.65 -28.66
N LEU A 429 14.27 -18.61 -29.33
CA LEU A 429 15.71 -18.72 -29.34
C LEU A 429 16.26 -17.92 -30.52
N VAL A 430 17.11 -16.95 -30.23
CA VAL A 430 17.78 -16.12 -31.25
C VAL A 430 19.15 -16.73 -31.54
N ALA A 431 19.25 -17.40 -32.69
CA ALA A 431 20.48 -18.08 -33.12
C ALA A 431 21.24 -17.22 -34.14
N GLN A 432 22.47 -16.81 -33.79
CA GLN A 432 23.38 -16.08 -34.66
C GLN A 432 24.45 -17.03 -35.21
N LEU A 433 24.56 -17.12 -36.54
CA LEU A 433 25.56 -17.95 -37.23
C LEU A 433 26.85 -17.14 -37.44
N GLY A 434 28.00 -17.67 -37.04
CA GLY A 434 29.31 -17.11 -37.36
C GLY A 434 29.70 -17.26 -38.81
N ALA A 435 29.36 -18.44 -39.40
CA ALA A 435 29.63 -18.74 -40.76
C ALA A 435 28.46 -19.52 -41.42
N PRO A 436 28.33 -19.57 -42.74
CA PRO A 436 27.29 -20.37 -43.40
C PRO A 436 27.38 -21.88 -43.10
N SER A 437 28.52 -22.39 -42.74
CA SER A 437 28.75 -23.79 -42.32
C SER A 437 28.04 -24.12 -41.00
N ASP A 438 27.69 -23.13 -40.19
CA ASP A 438 26.98 -23.34 -38.92
C ASP A 438 25.50 -23.70 -39.09
N ALA A 439 24.97 -23.70 -40.32
CA ALA A 439 23.61 -24.14 -40.59
C ALA A 439 23.36 -25.60 -40.13
N LEU A 440 24.36 -26.48 -40.24
CA LEU A 440 24.26 -27.83 -39.72
C LEU A 440 24.19 -27.89 -38.18
N ALA A 441 24.85 -26.95 -37.51
CA ALA A 441 24.76 -26.82 -36.04
C ALA A 441 23.38 -26.30 -35.64
N LEU A 442 22.81 -25.37 -36.40
CA LEU A 442 21.45 -24.89 -36.22
C LEU A 442 20.42 -26.03 -36.34
N ASP A 443 20.51 -26.87 -37.39
CA ASP A 443 19.61 -28.04 -37.60
C ASP A 443 19.71 -29.04 -36.44
N LYS A 444 20.94 -29.28 -35.95
CA LYS A 444 21.16 -30.12 -34.75
C LYS A 444 20.55 -29.49 -33.50
N LEU A 445 20.70 -28.18 -33.30
CA LEU A 445 20.07 -27.47 -32.19
C LEU A 445 18.55 -27.63 -32.26
N VAL A 446 17.91 -27.34 -33.39
CA VAL A 446 16.46 -27.45 -33.56
C VAL A 446 15.98 -28.86 -33.24
N SER A 447 16.72 -29.88 -33.72
CA SER A 447 16.41 -31.29 -33.46
C SER A 447 16.54 -31.63 -31.96
N ALA A 448 17.60 -31.15 -31.31
CA ALA A 448 17.83 -31.35 -29.89
C ALA A 448 16.76 -30.66 -29.05
N VAL A 449 16.40 -29.39 -29.35
CA VAL A 449 15.33 -28.65 -28.70
C VAL A 449 14.00 -29.39 -28.86
N ARG A 450 13.69 -29.86 -30.07
CA ARG A 450 12.45 -30.62 -30.35
C ARG A 450 12.38 -31.94 -29.58
N ALA A 451 13.51 -32.57 -29.32
CA ALA A 451 13.61 -33.79 -28.54
C ALA A 451 13.63 -33.56 -27.02
N THR A 452 13.71 -32.32 -26.56
CA THR A 452 13.80 -31.98 -25.14
C THR A 452 12.44 -32.20 -24.47
N PRO A 453 12.38 -32.93 -23.33
CA PRO A 453 11.15 -33.10 -22.57
C PRO A 453 10.60 -31.73 -22.14
N GLY A 454 9.30 -31.51 -22.31
CA GLY A 454 8.65 -30.23 -22.00
C GLY A 454 8.50 -29.32 -23.24
N VAL A 455 9.01 -29.69 -24.40
CA VAL A 455 8.80 -29.00 -25.67
C VAL A 455 7.66 -29.67 -26.44
N ALA A 456 6.64 -28.92 -26.80
CA ALA A 456 5.51 -29.41 -27.65
C ALA A 456 5.86 -29.28 -29.14
N SER A 457 6.51 -28.18 -29.52
CA SER A 457 7.00 -27.97 -30.88
C SER A 457 8.18 -27.02 -30.91
N ALA A 458 9.05 -27.14 -31.89
CA ALA A 458 10.10 -26.18 -32.18
C ALA A 458 10.21 -25.98 -33.69
N THR A 459 10.15 -24.73 -34.15
CA THR A 459 10.18 -24.36 -35.57
C THR A 459 11.24 -23.27 -35.76
N ALA A 460 12.17 -23.51 -36.70
CA ALA A 460 13.15 -22.49 -37.04
C ALA A 460 12.68 -21.68 -38.26
N GLU A 461 12.83 -20.40 -38.22
CA GLU A 461 12.69 -19.52 -39.36
C GLU A 461 13.92 -19.60 -40.27
N PRO A 462 13.77 -19.40 -41.60
CA PRO A 462 14.89 -19.37 -42.52
C PRO A 462 15.93 -18.32 -42.08
N VAL A 463 17.21 -18.68 -42.23
CA VAL A 463 18.32 -17.76 -41.89
C VAL A 463 18.24 -16.49 -42.73
N THR A 464 18.13 -15.35 -42.09
CA THR A 464 18.15 -14.05 -42.79
C THR A 464 19.57 -13.76 -43.30
N SER A 465 19.73 -13.67 -44.60
CA SER A 465 21.05 -13.55 -45.25
C SER A 465 21.83 -12.29 -44.86
N ALA A 466 21.12 -11.22 -44.56
CA ALA A 466 21.74 -9.95 -44.18
C ALA A 466 22.33 -9.95 -42.75
N THR A 467 21.66 -10.61 -41.79
CA THR A 467 22.04 -10.57 -40.36
C THR A 467 22.62 -11.89 -39.87
N ARG A 468 22.50 -12.97 -40.66
CA ARG A 468 22.85 -14.36 -40.30
C ARG A 468 22.14 -14.81 -39.00
N LEU A 469 20.91 -14.34 -38.80
CA LEU A 469 20.08 -14.71 -37.68
C LEU A 469 18.99 -15.70 -38.13
N SER A 470 18.70 -16.66 -37.26
CA SER A 470 17.51 -17.50 -37.35
C SER A 470 16.78 -17.44 -36.01
N LEU A 471 15.46 -17.34 -36.09
CA LEU A 471 14.59 -17.42 -34.91
C LEU A 471 14.08 -18.85 -34.79
N ILE A 472 14.11 -19.39 -33.60
CA ILE A 472 13.54 -20.68 -33.28
C ILE A 472 12.41 -20.50 -32.31
N ASP A 473 11.18 -20.64 -32.79
CA ASP A 473 10.00 -20.60 -31.93
C ASP A 473 9.84 -21.95 -31.24
N VAL A 474 9.80 -21.93 -29.92
CA VAL A 474 9.65 -23.11 -29.07
C VAL A 474 8.39 -22.97 -28.25
N VAL A 475 7.43 -23.84 -28.45
CA VAL A 475 6.19 -23.91 -27.67
C VAL A 475 6.38 -24.96 -26.57
N PRO A 476 6.34 -24.56 -25.30
CA PRO A 476 6.36 -25.47 -24.15
C PRO A 476 5.10 -26.35 -24.10
N THR A 477 5.16 -27.45 -23.36
CA THR A 477 3.96 -28.26 -23.06
C THR A 477 3.15 -27.69 -21.93
N GLY A 478 3.82 -26.95 -20.98
CA GLY A 478 3.21 -26.28 -19.83
C GLY A 478 2.85 -24.83 -20.12
N ALA A 479 2.00 -24.26 -19.27
CA ALA A 479 1.68 -22.83 -19.31
C ALA A 479 2.91 -21.97 -18.96
N PRO A 480 2.93 -20.67 -19.34
CA PRO A 480 4.06 -19.76 -19.06
C PRO A 480 4.45 -19.71 -17.57
N GLN A 481 3.48 -19.79 -16.68
CA GLN A 481 3.66 -19.68 -15.23
C GLN A 481 3.97 -21.01 -14.52
N ASP A 482 4.02 -22.13 -15.26
CA ASP A 482 4.29 -23.44 -14.69
C ASP A 482 5.78 -23.57 -14.32
N GLU A 483 6.07 -24.21 -13.20
CA GLU A 483 7.42 -24.52 -12.75
C GLU A 483 8.17 -25.38 -13.77
N ALA A 484 7.43 -26.25 -14.46
CA ALA A 484 7.97 -27.08 -15.54
C ALA A 484 8.52 -26.23 -16.68
N THR A 485 7.88 -25.12 -17.04
CA THR A 485 8.34 -24.17 -18.08
C THR A 485 9.62 -23.44 -17.64
N SER A 486 9.70 -23.00 -16.40
CA SER A 486 10.93 -22.39 -15.83
C SER A 486 12.10 -23.39 -15.81
N THR A 487 11.81 -24.66 -15.47
CA THR A 487 12.80 -25.74 -15.51
C THR A 487 13.28 -26.00 -16.94
N LEU A 488 12.37 -26.01 -17.92
CA LEU A 488 12.70 -26.17 -19.36
C LEU A 488 13.63 -25.02 -19.81
N ILE A 489 13.32 -23.76 -19.49
CA ILE A 489 14.19 -22.62 -19.84
C ILE A 489 15.60 -22.80 -19.26
N THR A 490 15.68 -23.20 -17.99
CA THR A 490 16.97 -23.46 -17.34
C THR A 490 17.73 -24.60 -18.00
N HIS A 491 17.06 -25.67 -18.38
CA HIS A 491 17.66 -26.80 -19.10
C HIS A 491 18.12 -26.44 -20.52
N LEU A 492 17.31 -25.67 -21.25
CA LEU A 492 17.74 -25.16 -22.57
C LEU A 492 19.01 -24.33 -22.47
N ARG A 493 19.10 -23.44 -21.49
CA ARG A 493 20.26 -22.56 -21.30
C ARG A 493 21.52 -23.23 -20.79
N LYS A 494 21.41 -24.24 -19.91
CA LYS A 494 22.58 -24.85 -19.28
C LYS A 494 23.09 -26.06 -20.01
N ASP A 495 22.22 -26.80 -20.71
CA ASP A 495 22.56 -28.09 -21.27
C ASP A 495 22.43 -28.13 -22.80
N VAL A 496 21.27 -27.78 -23.36
CA VAL A 496 20.97 -27.95 -24.78
C VAL A 496 21.71 -26.95 -25.66
N VAL A 497 21.59 -25.65 -25.35
CA VAL A 497 22.25 -24.59 -26.12
C VAL A 497 23.78 -24.71 -26.07
N PRO A 498 24.43 -24.86 -24.92
CA PRO A 498 25.88 -24.98 -24.86
C PRO A 498 26.41 -26.24 -25.51
N ALA A 499 25.59 -27.31 -25.60
CA ALA A 499 25.98 -28.54 -26.35
C ALA A 499 26.03 -28.29 -27.87
N ALA A 500 25.12 -27.49 -28.39
CA ALA A 500 25.06 -27.15 -29.82
C ALA A 500 26.10 -26.08 -30.23
N GLU A 501 26.47 -25.17 -29.34
CA GLU A 501 27.48 -24.13 -29.56
C GLU A 501 28.90 -24.71 -29.59
N ARG A 502 29.13 -25.85 -28.91
CA ARG A 502 30.47 -26.48 -28.84
C ARG A 502 30.96 -26.92 -30.20
N GLY A 503 32.06 -26.33 -30.64
CA GLY A 503 32.71 -26.67 -31.93
C GLY A 503 32.05 -26.04 -33.16
N SER A 504 31.13 -25.10 -32.98
CA SER A 504 30.52 -24.30 -34.03
C SER A 504 30.73 -22.81 -33.79
N GLY A 505 30.46 -21.97 -34.77
CA GLY A 505 30.40 -20.51 -34.64
C GLY A 505 29.01 -20.02 -34.25
N LEU A 506 28.12 -20.89 -33.81
CA LEU A 506 26.75 -20.58 -33.42
C LEU A 506 26.74 -19.90 -32.04
N THR A 507 25.97 -18.85 -31.91
CA THR A 507 25.69 -18.22 -30.62
C THR A 507 24.17 -18.07 -30.46
N VAL A 508 23.62 -18.62 -29.39
CA VAL A 508 22.19 -18.72 -29.19
C VAL A 508 21.79 -18.08 -27.86
N TYR A 509 20.76 -17.26 -27.87
CA TYR A 509 20.17 -16.65 -26.66
C TYR A 509 18.72 -17.10 -26.53
N VAL A 510 18.36 -17.57 -25.34
CA VAL A 510 16.97 -17.96 -25.01
C VAL A 510 16.22 -16.72 -24.52
N GLY A 511 15.24 -16.29 -25.30
CA GLY A 511 14.38 -15.13 -25.08
C GLY A 511 12.89 -15.49 -25.16
N GLY A 512 12.06 -14.51 -25.42
CA GLY A 512 10.60 -14.56 -25.33
C GLY A 512 10.10 -14.01 -24.01
N THR A 513 8.82 -13.61 -23.96
CA THR A 513 8.19 -12.98 -22.78
C THR A 513 8.33 -13.83 -21.52
N THR A 514 8.07 -15.13 -21.63
CA THR A 514 8.19 -16.08 -20.51
C THR A 514 9.61 -16.15 -19.94
N ALA A 515 10.65 -16.17 -20.81
CA ALA A 515 12.04 -16.19 -20.38
C ALA A 515 12.44 -14.85 -19.74
N THR A 516 11.97 -13.72 -20.27
CA THR A 516 12.24 -12.37 -19.72
C THR A 516 11.60 -12.21 -18.35
N SER A 517 10.37 -12.65 -18.15
CA SER A 517 9.68 -12.64 -16.86
C SER A 517 10.40 -13.50 -15.81
N GLY A 518 10.87 -14.69 -16.22
CA GLY A 518 11.67 -15.55 -15.35
C GLY A 518 12.99 -14.90 -14.95
N ASP A 519 13.71 -14.30 -15.91
CA ASP A 519 14.98 -13.59 -15.66
C ASP A 519 14.80 -12.41 -14.68
N LEU A 520 13.71 -11.67 -14.82
CA LEU A 520 13.37 -10.58 -13.90
C LEU A 520 13.12 -11.11 -12.48
N ALA A 521 12.31 -12.17 -12.35
CA ALA A 521 12.01 -12.79 -11.07
C ALA A 521 13.28 -13.30 -10.36
N ASP A 522 14.18 -13.98 -11.07
CA ASP A 522 15.45 -14.49 -10.56
C ASP A 522 16.39 -13.34 -10.16
N LEU A 523 16.46 -12.29 -10.97
CA LEU A 523 17.25 -11.08 -10.67
C LEU A 523 16.78 -10.42 -9.38
N LEU A 524 15.46 -10.24 -9.23
CA LEU A 524 14.87 -9.58 -8.07
C LEU A 524 14.99 -10.44 -6.82
N ALA A 525 14.73 -11.73 -6.91
CA ALA A 525 14.94 -12.67 -5.82
C ALA A 525 16.39 -12.66 -5.31
N GLY A 526 17.37 -12.63 -6.24
CA GLY A 526 18.78 -12.56 -5.90
C GLY A 526 19.21 -11.24 -5.24
N LYS A 527 18.56 -10.12 -5.59
CA LYS A 527 18.86 -8.78 -5.03
C LYS A 527 18.08 -8.45 -3.76
N LEU A 528 16.98 -9.15 -3.49
CA LEU A 528 16.08 -8.89 -2.36
C LEU A 528 16.80 -8.88 -0.99
N PRO A 529 17.72 -9.83 -0.67
CA PRO A 529 18.43 -9.82 0.61
C PRO A 529 19.29 -8.57 0.83
N ILE A 530 19.99 -8.11 -0.22
CA ILE A 530 20.83 -6.91 -0.17
C ILE A 530 19.96 -5.67 0.04
N PHE A 531 18.89 -5.57 -0.70
CA PHE A 531 17.92 -4.49 -0.58
C PHE A 531 17.33 -4.42 0.83
N LEU A 532 16.90 -5.57 1.37
CA LEU A 532 16.37 -5.69 2.73
C LEU A 532 17.39 -5.22 3.77
N ALA A 533 18.64 -5.66 3.65
CA ALA A 533 19.71 -5.24 4.56
C ALA A 533 19.92 -3.72 4.52
N VAL A 534 19.95 -3.11 3.33
CA VAL A 534 20.13 -1.66 3.16
C VAL A 534 18.98 -0.89 3.81
N ILE A 535 17.72 -1.26 3.54
CA ILE A 535 16.54 -0.59 4.13
C ILE A 535 16.53 -0.72 5.65
N VAL A 536 16.80 -1.90 6.19
CA VAL A 536 16.88 -2.14 7.65
C VAL A 536 17.95 -1.27 8.28
N VAL A 537 19.16 -1.26 7.73
CA VAL A 537 20.27 -0.45 8.24
C VAL A 537 19.93 1.03 8.20
N LEU A 538 19.42 1.50 7.07
CA LEU A 538 19.08 2.92 6.88
C LEU A 538 17.96 3.36 7.83
N GLY A 539 16.91 2.55 7.98
CA GLY A 539 15.83 2.78 8.93
C GLY A 539 16.32 2.78 10.38
N CYS A 540 17.18 1.82 10.76
CA CYS A 540 17.78 1.78 12.08
C CYS A 540 18.63 3.04 12.37
N LEU A 541 19.43 3.50 11.39
CA LEU A 541 20.23 4.72 11.54
C LEU A 541 19.34 5.96 11.75
N LEU A 542 18.28 6.12 10.96
CA LEU A 542 17.35 7.22 11.08
C LEU A 542 16.63 7.24 12.44
N LEU A 543 16.13 6.08 12.90
CA LEU A 543 15.46 5.98 14.20
C LEU A 543 16.46 6.14 15.36
N MET A 544 17.70 5.68 15.20
CA MET A 544 18.76 5.88 16.21
C MET A 544 19.11 7.36 16.38
N LEU A 545 19.14 8.09 15.25
CA LEU A 545 19.31 9.54 15.27
C LEU A 545 18.14 10.25 15.95
N ALA A 546 16.93 9.75 15.74
CA ALA A 546 15.68 10.29 16.29
C ALA A 546 15.55 10.11 17.79
N PHE A 547 15.75 8.90 18.28
CA PHE A 547 15.43 8.49 19.67
C PHE A 547 16.64 8.28 20.57
N ARG A 548 17.86 8.40 20.04
CA ARG A 548 19.12 8.17 20.79
C ARG A 548 19.07 6.88 21.60
N SER A 549 18.65 5.81 20.98
CA SER A 549 18.55 4.46 21.52
C SER A 549 18.98 3.44 20.47
N VAL A 550 19.53 2.31 20.87
CA VAL A 550 19.86 1.18 19.99
C VAL A 550 18.71 0.17 19.93
N LEU A 551 18.03 -0.05 21.06
CA LEU A 551 16.97 -1.07 21.12
C LEU A 551 15.69 -0.64 20.40
N VAL A 552 15.31 0.63 20.44
CA VAL A 552 14.11 1.11 19.74
C VAL A 552 14.21 0.90 18.22
N PRO A 553 15.29 1.27 17.51
CA PRO A 553 15.47 0.94 16.10
C PRO A 553 15.48 -0.57 15.82
N LEU A 554 16.16 -1.35 16.65
CA LEU A 554 16.25 -2.80 16.46
C LEU A 554 14.87 -3.47 16.59
N THR A 555 14.10 -3.11 17.61
CA THR A 555 12.73 -3.61 17.78
C THR A 555 11.83 -3.16 16.62
N ALA A 556 11.98 -1.92 16.15
CA ALA A 556 11.23 -1.43 14.99
C ALA A 556 11.56 -2.22 13.72
N ALA A 557 12.85 -2.51 13.46
CA ALA A 557 13.26 -3.31 12.31
C ALA A 557 12.68 -4.73 12.36
N VAL A 558 12.74 -5.39 13.52
CA VAL A 558 12.14 -6.72 13.69
C VAL A 558 10.62 -6.67 13.49
N MET A 559 9.93 -5.65 14.02
CA MET A 559 8.48 -5.49 13.82
C MET A 559 8.13 -5.29 12.34
N ASN A 560 8.92 -4.50 11.62
CA ASN A 560 8.69 -4.27 10.18
C ASN A 560 8.89 -5.55 9.36
N LEU A 561 9.92 -6.34 9.69
CA LEU A 561 10.14 -7.64 9.04
C LEU A 561 8.97 -8.61 9.30
N LEU A 562 8.48 -8.65 10.54
CA LEU A 562 7.33 -9.47 10.90
C LEU A 562 6.04 -9.00 10.20
N ALA A 563 5.81 -7.68 10.13
CA ALA A 563 4.67 -7.13 9.39
C ALA A 563 4.73 -7.51 7.91
N SER A 564 5.92 -7.36 7.30
CA SER A 564 6.14 -7.71 5.89
C SER A 564 5.94 -9.20 5.63
N ALA A 565 6.50 -10.07 6.46
CA ALA A 565 6.34 -11.51 6.31
C ALA A 565 4.87 -11.94 6.42
N ALA A 566 4.13 -11.40 7.40
CA ALA A 566 2.71 -11.69 7.56
C ALA A 566 1.86 -11.13 6.41
N SER A 567 2.22 -9.96 5.90
CA SER A 567 1.56 -9.35 4.74
C SER A 567 1.79 -10.18 3.47
N PHE A 568 3.02 -10.61 3.19
CA PHE A 568 3.30 -11.53 2.09
C PHE A 568 2.56 -12.86 2.25
N GLY A 569 2.42 -13.36 3.48
CA GLY A 569 1.62 -14.55 3.73
C GLY A 569 0.15 -14.36 3.34
N VAL A 570 -0.42 -13.19 3.58
CA VAL A 570 -1.79 -12.86 3.14
C VAL A 570 -1.86 -12.77 1.61
N VAL A 571 -0.88 -12.13 0.95
CA VAL A 571 -0.82 -12.04 -0.52
C VAL A 571 -0.74 -13.44 -1.13
N VAL A 572 0.16 -14.29 -0.63
CA VAL A 572 0.29 -15.68 -1.10
C VAL A 572 -1.01 -16.46 -0.91
N ALA A 573 -1.66 -16.35 0.25
CA ALA A 573 -2.92 -17.04 0.51
C ALA A 573 -4.04 -16.62 -0.45
N VAL A 574 -4.13 -15.32 -0.75
CA VAL A 574 -5.19 -14.79 -1.63
C VAL A 574 -4.87 -15.05 -3.10
N PHE A 575 -3.67 -14.68 -3.57
CA PHE A 575 -3.36 -14.67 -5.00
C PHE A 575 -2.69 -15.94 -5.50
N GLN A 576 -1.81 -16.57 -4.71
CA GLN A 576 -1.12 -17.79 -5.14
C GLN A 576 -1.92 -19.06 -4.80
N TRP A 577 -2.55 -19.12 -3.60
CA TRP A 577 -3.41 -20.24 -3.23
C TRP A 577 -4.86 -20.05 -3.65
N GLY A 578 -5.26 -18.82 -4.03
CA GLY A 578 -6.59 -18.50 -4.52
C GLY A 578 -7.67 -18.38 -3.43
N TRP A 579 -7.28 -18.18 -2.14
CA TRP A 579 -8.27 -18.06 -1.06
C TRP A 579 -9.09 -16.78 -1.21
N GLY A 580 -10.31 -16.93 -1.71
CA GLY A 580 -11.25 -15.85 -1.90
C GLY A 580 -11.01 -15.00 -3.15
N SER A 581 -10.03 -15.31 -4.00
CA SER A 581 -9.73 -14.55 -5.22
C SER A 581 -10.92 -14.48 -6.17
N GLU A 582 -11.59 -15.60 -6.44
CA GLU A 582 -12.80 -15.64 -7.28
C GLU A 582 -13.96 -14.82 -6.67
N LEU A 583 -14.14 -14.86 -5.34
CA LEU A 583 -15.18 -14.10 -4.64
C LEU A 583 -14.94 -12.58 -4.74
N LEU A 584 -13.68 -12.17 -4.73
CA LEU A 584 -13.27 -10.77 -4.84
C LEU A 584 -13.15 -10.31 -6.30
N GLY A 585 -13.37 -11.19 -7.28
CA GLY A 585 -13.23 -10.86 -8.70
C GLY A 585 -11.78 -10.67 -9.15
N LEU A 586 -10.81 -11.23 -8.41
CA LEU A 586 -9.36 -11.06 -8.64
C LEU A 586 -8.77 -12.11 -9.61
N GLY A 587 -9.62 -12.89 -10.27
CA GLY A 587 -9.20 -13.89 -11.22
C GLY A 587 -8.72 -15.22 -10.59
N LYS A 588 -7.93 -15.99 -11.34
CA LYS A 588 -7.44 -17.33 -10.98
C LYS A 588 -6.14 -17.22 -10.17
N ALA A 589 -5.91 -18.20 -9.30
CA ALA A 589 -4.63 -18.37 -8.60
C ALA A 589 -3.43 -18.42 -9.58
N GLY A 590 -2.33 -17.77 -9.20
CA GLY A 590 -1.11 -17.68 -9.99
C GLY A 590 0.07 -17.21 -9.15
N PRO A 591 1.26 -17.03 -9.71
CA PRO A 591 2.41 -16.51 -8.99
C PRO A 591 2.15 -15.07 -8.50
N VAL A 592 2.92 -14.64 -7.54
CA VAL A 592 2.94 -13.25 -7.06
C VAL A 592 3.87 -12.45 -7.94
N GLU A 593 3.47 -11.22 -8.28
CA GLU A 593 4.25 -10.34 -9.16
C GLU A 593 5.68 -10.16 -8.65
N ALA A 594 6.66 -10.31 -9.55
CA ALA A 594 8.07 -10.36 -9.19
C ALA A 594 8.57 -9.07 -8.51
N GLU A 595 8.04 -7.93 -8.89
CA GLU A 595 8.41 -6.61 -8.36
C GLU A 595 7.75 -6.30 -7.00
N LEU A 596 6.62 -6.95 -6.71
CA LEU A 596 5.80 -6.69 -5.52
C LEU A 596 6.58 -6.73 -4.21
N PRO A 597 7.41 -7.76 -3.91
CA PRO A 597 8.10 -7.84 -2.63
C PRO A 597 9.05 -6.67 -2.41
N VAL A 598 9.73 -6.23 -3.45
CA VAL A 598 10.71 -5.16 -3.37
C VAL A 598 10.04 -3.81 -3.12
N ILE A 599 9.03 -3.49 -3.91
CA ILE A 599 8.29 -2.22 -3.83
C ILE A 599 7.51 -2.17 -2.52
N MET A 600 6.82 -3.26 -2.18
CA MET A 600 6.03 -3.35 -0.95
C MET A 600 6.90 -3.21 0.31
N LEU A 601 8.10 -3.81 0.33
CA LEU A 601 9.06 -3.62 1.42
C LEU A 601 9.50 -2.16 1.56
N ALA A 602 9.82 -1.48 0.45
CA ALA A 602 10.18 -0.06 0.47
C ALA A 602 9.07 0.79 1.10
N ILE A 603 7.83 0.56 0.66
CA ILE A 603 6.65 1.26 1.16
C ILE A 603 6.41 0.96 2.63
N LEU A 604 6.41 -0.33 3.01
CA LEU A 604 6.12 -0.76 4.37
C LEU A 604 7.15 -0.26 5.37
N PHE A 605 8.44 -0.32 5.03
CA PHE A 605 9.48 0.23 5.90
C PHE A 605 9.30 1.74 6.09
N GLY A 606 9.01 2.49 5.02
CA GLY A 606 8.72 3.91 5.11
C GLY A 606 7.52 4.20 6.00
N LEU A 607 6.39 3.57 5.68
CA LEU A 607 5.10 3.80 6.33
C LEU A 607 5.04 3.31 7.78
N SER A 608 5.65 2.18 8.06
CA SER A 608 5.69 1.65 9.42
C SER A 608 6.59 2.49 10.33
N MET A 609 7.69 3.06 9.81
CA MET A 609 8.55 3.96 10.57
C MET A 609 7.80 5.21 11.08
N ASP A 610 6.89 5.75 10.29
CA ASP A 610 6.11 6.95 10.62
C ASP A 610 5.32 6.77 11.91
N TYR A 611 4.55 5.70 12.01
CA TYR A 611 3.78 5.40 13.21
C TYR A 611 4.66 5.07 14.41
N GLN A 612 5.81 4.43 14.18
CA GLN A 612 6.79 4.16 15.24
C GLN A 612 7.32 5.47 15.82
N VAL A 613 7.64 6.43 14.96
CA VAL A 613 8.09 7.76 15.38
C VAL A 613 7.03 8.44 16.23
N PHE A 614 5.77 8.45 15.81
CA PHE A 614 4.69 9.07 16.58
C PHE A 614 4.43 8.42 17.94
N LEU A 615 4.43 7.09 18.00
CA LEU A 615 4.18 6.34 19.23
C LEU A 615 5.33 6.51 20.23
N VAL A 616 6.56 6.26 19.76
CA VAL A 616 7.75 6.26 20.62
C VAL A 616 8.15 7.67 21.05
N SER A 617 7.93 8.70 20.21
CA SER A 617 8.18 10.09 20.56
C SER A 617 7.37 10.49 21.81
N ARG A 618 6.08 10.15 21.86
CA ARG A 618 5.26 10.45 23.07
C ARG A 618 5.68 9.63 24.30
N MET A 619 6.13 8.40 24.09
CA MET A 619 6.67 7.59 25.19
C MET A 619 7.99 8.18 25.69
N HIS A 620 8.85 8.65 24.79
CA HIS A 620 10.15 9.26 25.11
C HIS A 620 9.98 10.58 25.88
N GLU A 621 9.05 11.46 25.44
CA GLU A 621 8.71 12.69 26.16
C GLU A 621 8.31 12.42 27.61
N GLU A 622 7.43 11.45 27.84
CA GLU A 622 7.00 11.09 29.20
C GLU A 622 8.12 10.41 30.00
N TRP A 623 8.98 9.62 29.32
CA TRP A 623 10.17 9.03 29.93
C TRP A 623 11.19 10.09 30.37
N GLU A 624 11.48 11.08 29.54
CA GLU A 624 12.39 12.16 29.91
C GLU A 624 11.90 12.94 31.13
N ARG A 625 10.56 13.12 31.22
CA ARG A 625 9.92 13.85 32.30
C ARG A 625 9.84 13.06 33.62
N THR A 626 9.61 11.74 33.55
CA THR A 626 9.27 10.93 34.73
C THR A 626 10.30 9.88 35.09
N ARG A 627 11.14 9.47 34.13
CA ARG A 627 12.08 8.34 34.22
C ARG A 627 11.40 7.01 34.61
N ASP A 628 10.07 6.94 34.46
CA ASP A 628 9.25 5.75 34.68
C ASP A 628 8.82 5.15 33.34
N ASN A 629 9.41 4.00 32.95
CA ASN A 629 9.16 3.33 31.69
C ASN A 629 7.71 2.84 31.57
N HIS A 630 7.15 2.27 32.67
CA HIS A 630 5.78 1.75 32.64
C HIS A 630 4.75 2.86 32.43
N ARG A 631 4.96 3.97 33.10
CA ARG A 631 4.13 5.16 32.98
C ARG A 631 4.25 5.77 31.59
N ALA A 632 5.46 5.87 31.04
CA ALA A 632 5.74 6.40 29.72
C ALA A 632 5.00 5.63 28.63
N ILE A 633 5.08 4.30 28.64
CA ILE A 633 4.40 3.43 27.67
C ILE A 633 2.88 3.58 27.79
N ARG A 634 2.32 3.51 29.00
CA ARG A 634 0.88 3.59 29.23
C ARG A 634 0.28 4.93 28.77
N ILE A 635 0.96 6.03 29.05
CA ILE A 635 0.50 7.37 28.65
C ILE A 635 0.65 7.57 27.15
N GLY A 636 1.80 7.19 26.57
CA GLY A 636 2.05 7.26 25.14
C GLY A 636 0.98 6.48 24.36
N GLN A 637 0.72 5.23 24.73
CA GLN A 637 -0.30 4.40 24.10
C GLN A 637 -1.73 4.96 24.25
N ALA A 638 -2.08 5.49 25.42
CA ALA A 638 -3.41 6.05 25.65
C ALA A 638 -3.67 7.35 24.85
N GLU A 639 -2.63 8.15 24.60
CA GLU A 639 -2.73 9.41 23.87
C GLU A 639 -2.69 9.21 22.35
N THR A 640 -1.82 8.31 21.85
CA THR A 640 -1.61 8.12 20.41
C THR A 640 -2.49 7.02 19.80
N GLY A 641 -2.89 6.00 20.57
CA GLY A 641 -3.52 4.81 20.02
C GLY A 641 -4.82 5.08 19.24
N ARG A 642 -5.65 6.04 19.66
CA ARG A 642 -6.87 6.39 18.90
C ARG A 642 -6.56 7.03 17.56
N LEU A 643 -5.51 7.81 17.50
CA LEU A 643 -5.11 8.51 16.30
C LEU A 643 -4.49 7.55 15.31
N ILE A 644 -3.59 6.68 15.77
CA ILE A 644 -2.97 5.61 14.97
C ILE A 644 -4.04 4.67 14.40
N ASN A 645 -5.00 4.23 15.20
CA ASN A 645 -6.07 3.34 14.73
C ASN A 645 -6.99 4.02 13.70
N ALA A 646 -7.26 5.32 13.84
CA ALA A 646 -8.05 6.05 12.85
C ALA A 646 -7.28 6.22 11.53
N ALA A 647 -6.00 6.55 11.60
CA ALA A 647 -5.11 6.66 10.45
C ALA A 647 -4.98 5.32 9.72
N ALA A 648 -4.69 4.24 10.46
CA ALA A 648 -4.62 2.89 9.90
C ALA A 648 -5.91 2.46 9.19
N LEU A 649 -7.08 2.76 9.78
CA LEU A 649 -8.36 2.43 9.16
C LEU A 649 -8.57 3.18 7.83
N ILE A 650 -8.18 4.46 7.78
CA ILE A 650 -8.24 5.26 6.54
C ILE A 650 -7.36 4.62 5.48
N MET A 651 -6.12 4.28 5.83
CA MET A 651 -5.18 3.68 4.88
C MET A 651 -5.63 2.30 4.40
N ILE A 652 -6.14 1.45 5.31
CA ILE A 652 -6.73 0.16 4.92
C ILE A 652 -7.84 0.37 3.90
N CYS A 653 -8.74 1.33 4.11
CA CYS A 653 -9.81 1.61 3.16
C CYS A 653 -9.28 2.17 1.84
N VAL A 654 -8.28 3.03 1.86
CA VAL A 654 -7.66 3.56 0.63
C VAL A 654 -7.02 2.42 -0.16
N PHE A 655 -6.19 1.59 0.48
CA PHE A 655 -5.54 0.46 -0.21
C PHE A 655 -6.55 -0.60 -0.69
N THR A 656 -7.58 -0.90 0.10
CA THR A 656 -8.64 -1.83 -0.31
C THR A 656 -9.46 -1.30 -1.50
N ALA A 657 -9.57 0.02 -1.68
CA ALA A 657 -10.26 0.59 -2.83
C ALA A 657 -9.55 0.26 -4.16
N PHE A 658 -8.22 0.18 -4.17
CA PHE A 658 -7.46 -0.23 -5.35
C PHE A 658 -7.70 -1.70 -5.72
N VAL A 659 -8.09 -2.55 -4.77
CA VAL A 659 -8.50 -3.95 -5.05
C VAL A 659 -9.74 -4.02 -5.94
N LEU A 660 -10.61 -3.01 -5.85
CA LEU A 660 -11.85 -2.95 -6.64
C LEU A 660 -11.63 -2.53 -8.10
N GLY A 661 -10.40 -2.17 -8.47
CA GLY A 661 -10.04 -1.76 -9.83
C GLY A 661 -10.08 -2.87 -10.87
N GLY A 662 -10.00 -4.11 -10.42
CA GLY A 662 -10.05 -5.29 -11.30
C GLY A 662 -8.69 -5.67 -11.91
N GLU A 663 -7.69 -4.81 -11.83
CA GLU A 663 -6.32 -5.09 -12.23
C GLU A 663 -5.60 -5.90 -11.15
N ARG A 664 -5.09 -7.07 -11.52
CA ARG A 664 -4.50 -8.02 -10.57
C ARG A 664 -3.27 -7.47 -9.84
N VAL A 665 -2.36 -6.85 -10.60
CA VAL A 665 -1.09 -6.32 -10.04
C VAL A 665 -1.38 -5.26 -8.99
N ILE A 666 -2.27 -4.31 -9.31
CA ILE A 666 -2.69 -3.25 -8.39
C ILE A 666 -3.44 -3.82 -7.17
N ALA A 667 -4.26 -4.85 -7.39
CA ALA A 667 -4.96 -5.53 -6.30
C ALA A 667 -3.99 -6.26 -5.34
N GLU A 668 -2.89 -6.82 -5.84
CA GLU A 668 -1.84 -7.42 -5.02
C GLU A 668 -1.19 -6.39 -4.08
N TYR A 669 -0.86 -5.19 -4.60
CA TYR A 669 -0.40 -4.07 -3.77
C TYR A 669 -1.48 -3.64 -2.77
N GLY A 670 -2.73 -3.52 -3.22
CA GLY A 670 -3.85 -3.11 -2.38
C GLY A 670 -4.08 -4.04 -1.20
N VAL A 671 -4.16 -5.35 -1.42
CA VAL A 671 -4.33 -6.38 -0.38
C VAL A 671 -3.09 -6.43 0.52
N GLY A 672 -1.89 -6.45 -0.07
CA GLY A 672 -0.64 -6.55 0.66
C GLY A 672 -0.45 -5.37 1.62
N LEU A 673 -0.62 -4.14 1.13
CA LEU A 673 -0.47 -2.93 1.95
C LEU A 673 -1.59 -2.77 2.98
N ALA A 674 -2.85 -3.11 2.63
CA ALA A 674 -3.95 -3.09 3.58
C ALA A 674 -3.73 -4.10 4.72
N ALA A 675 -3.31 -5.31 4.40
CA ALA A 675 -2.97 -6.34 5.39
C ALA A 675 -1.80 -5.92 6.27
N ALA A 676 -0.74 -5.37 5.67
CA ALA A 676 0.42 -4.88 6.39
C ALA A 676 0.06 -3.79 7.40
N VAL A 677 -0.70 -2.77 6.98
CA VAL A 677 -1.16 -1.68 7.87
C VAL A 677 -2.07 -2.22 8.96
N ALA A 678 -2.95 -3.18 8.65
CA ALA A 678 -3.82 -3.80 9.64
C ALA A 678 -3.01 -4.56 10.69
N ILE A 679 -2.05 -5.39 10.28
CA ILE A 679 -1.18 -6.16 11.18
C ILE A 679 -0.31 -5.21 12.00
N ASP A 680 0.32 -4.22 11.36
CA ASP A 680 1.20 -3.26 12.03
C ASP A 680 0.43 -2.45 13.09
N ALA A 681 -0.68 -1.83 12.73
CA ALA A 681 -1.42 -0.97 13.65
C ALA A 681 -2.11 -1.74 14.78
N PHE A 682 -2.82 -2.84 14.46
CA PHE A 682 -3.68 -3.50 15.43
C PHE A 682 -2.99 -4.63 16.20
N VAL A 683 -2.01 -5.31 15.62
CA VAL A 683 -1.30 -6.42 16.28
C VAL A 683 0.04 -5.93 16.83
N LEU A 684 0.89 -5.37 15.97
CA LEU A 684 2.25 -5.03 16.39
C LEU A 684 2.26 -3.81 17.32
N ARG A 685 1.69 -2.68 16.92
CA ARG A 685 1.77 -1.41 17.69
C ARG A 685 0.83 -1.33 18.86
N THR A 686 -0.34 -1.93 18.74
CA THR A 686 -1.33 -1.88 19.83
C THR A 686 -1.06 -2.94 20.89
N VAL A 687 -0.38 -4.05 20.54
CA VAL A 687 -0.16 -5.21 21.43
C VAL A 687 1.32 -5.53 21.61
N LEU A 688 2.04 -5.87 20.53
CA LEU A 688 3.38 -6.45 20.63
C LEU A 688 4.42 -5.42 21.08
N VAL A 689 4.48 -4.26 20.46
CA VAL A 689 5.46 -3.20 20.78
C VAL A 689 5.33 -2.75 22.25
N PRO A 690 4.13 -2.37 22.76
CA PRO A 690 4.01 -2.02 24.17
C PRO A 690 4.37 -3.16 25.12
N SER A 691 3.98 -4.40 24.78
CA SER A 691 4.32 -5.59 25.57
C SER A 691 5.82 -5.80 25.66
N LEU A 692 6.55 -5.71 24.55
CA LEU A 692 8.01 -5.83 24.51
C LEU A 692 8.70 -4.68 25.25
N MET A 693 8.22 -3.45 25.07
CA MET A 693 8.77 -2.29 25.80
C MET A 693 8.57 -2.41 27.31
N HIS A 694 7.47 -3.02 27.77
CA HIS A 694 7.27 -3.33 29.18
C HIS A 694 8.21 -4.44 29.68
N LEU A 695 8.56 -5.41 28.81
CA LEU A 695 9.50 -6.50 29.14
C LEU A 695 10.94 -6.01 29.19
N LEU A 696 11.36 -5.18 28.23
CA LEU A 696 12.71 -4.61 28.11
C LEU A 696 12.99 -3.52 29.17
N GLY A 697 11.95 -2.89 29.72
CA GLY A 697 12.08 -1.91 30.78
C GLY A 697 12.95 -0.70 30.40
N ARG A 698 13.92 -0.37 31.26
CA ARG A 698 14.83 0.77 31.04
C ARG A 698 15.79 0.59 29.86
N ALA A 699 16.04 -0.64 29.44
CA ALA A 699 16.93 -0.94 28.32
C ALA A 699 16.43 -0.30 27.01
N ASN A 700 15.12 -0.08 26.85
CA ASN A 700 14.56 0.63 25.68
C ASN A 700 15.26 1.97 25.39
N TRP A 701 15.77 2.64 26.40
CA TRP A 701 16.35 3.99 26.33
C TRP A 701 17.88 3.98 26.43
N TRP A 702 18.50 2.81 26.27
CA TRP A 702 19.94 2.66 26.36
C TRP A 702 20.65 3.07 25.08
N LEU A 703 21.73 3.89 25.27
CA LEU A 703 22.65 4.28 24.21
C LEU A 703 24.08 4.15 24.74
N PRO A 704 25.03 3.54 23.99
CA PRO A 704 26.44 3.51 24.35
C PRO A 704 27.05 4.91 24.46
N ALA A 705 27.88 5.15 25.47
CA ALA A 705 28.45 6.47 25.74
C ALA A 705 29.30 7.04 24.58
N TRP A 706 29.97 6.19 23.80
CA TRP A 706 30.72 6.63 22.60
C TRP A 706 29.77 7.13 21.52
N LEU A 707 28.64 6.48 21.33
CA LEU A 707 27.63 6.83 20.32
C LEU A 707 26.86 8.11 20.76
N GLU A 708 26.68 8.28 22.04
CA GLU A 708 26.04 9.49 22.60
C GLU A 708 26.84 10.77 22.31
N ARG A 709 28.17 10.67 22.20
CA ARG A 709 29.07 11.79 21.90
C ARG A 709 29.08 12.15 20.40
N THR A 710 28.85 11.16 19.53
CA THR A 710 28.93 11.34 18.08
C THR A 710 27.59 11.75 17.44
N LEU A 711 26.47 11.36 18.03
CA LEU A 711 25.16 11.65 17.47
C LEU A 711 24.69 13.09 17.74
N PRO A 712 24.28 13.85 16.70
CA PRO A 712 23.70 15.16 16.86
C PRO A 712 22.40 15.11 17.68
N ARG A 713 22.11 16.16 18.43
CA ARG A 713 20.85 16.29 19.17
C ARG A 713 19.75 16.84 18.26
N VAL A 714 19.03 15.96 17.59
CA VAL A 714 17.85 16.31 16.77
C VAL A 714 16.60 16.22 17.65
N SER A 715 16.01 17.35 18.03
CA SER A 715 14.73 17.34 18.74
C SER A 715 13.60 17.19 17.72
N ILE A 716 12.98 16.01 17.68
CA ILE A 716 11.76 15.77 16.89
C ILE A 716 10.57 16.48 17.53
N GLU A 717 10.59 16.65 18.84
CA GLU A 717 9.63 17.43 19.62
C GLU A 717 10.18 18.84 19.80
N GLY A 718 9.36 19.86 19.46
CA GLY A 718 9.71 21.25 19.68
C GLY A 718 10.19 21.44 21.10
N THR A 719 11.15 22.34 21.30
CA THR A 719 11.62 22.74 22.62
C THR A 719 10.40 22.93 23.53
N PRO A 720 10.30 22.28 24.70
CA PRO A 720 9.25 22.62 25.66
C PRO A 720 9.31 24.11 25.80
N ALA A 721 8.17 24.78 25.53
CA ALA A 721 8.09 26.23 25.68
C ALA A 721 8.71 26.54 27.03
N SER A 722 9.94 27.03 27.00
CA SER A 722 10.59 27.60 28.19
C SER A 722 9.53 28.47 28.78
N ALA A 723 9.12 28.14 29.99
CA ALA A 723 8.19 28.93 30.72
C ALA A 723 8.62 30.38 30.47
N THR A 724 7.83 31.06 29.66
CA THR A 724 8.01 32.47 29.37
C THR A 724 8.29 33.06 30.73
N ARG A 725 9.51 33.52 30.93
CA ARG A 725 9.93 34.24 32.08
C ARG A 725 8.79 35.22 32.32
N LEU A 726 7.85 34.87 33.23
CA LEU A 726 6.95 35.83 33.81
C LEU A 726 7.91 36.87 34.31
N GLU A 727 7.97 37.99 33.63
CA GLU A 727 8.59 39.20 34.12
C GLU A 727 8.23 39.30 35.59
N ARG A 728 9.24 39.18 36.46
CA ARG A 728 9.08 39.53 37.84
C ARG A 728 8.53 40.94 37.80
N PRO A 729 7.42 41.22 38.52
CA PRO A 729 7.01 42.58 38.71
C PRO A 729 8.23 43.32 39.26
N THR A 730 8.61 44.41 38.66
CA THR A 730 9.59 45.38 39.09
C THR A 730 9.38 45.63 40.58
N GLU A 731 10.39 45.35 41.39
CA GLU A 731 10.45 45.71 42.80
C GLU A 731 10.24 47.23 42.91
N VAL A 732 9.13 47.58 43.53
CA VAL A 732 8.89 48.96 44.05
C VAL A 732 9.79 49.10 45.25
N PRO A 733 10.56 50.26 45.42
CA PRO A 733 11.47 50.44 46.52
C PRO A 733 10.70 50.56 47.84
N HIS A 734 11.08 49.73 48.79
CA HIS A 734 10.62 49.85 50.20
C HIS A 734 11.14 51.11 50.81
N HIS A 735 10.23 51.91 51.35
CA HIS A 735 10.51 52.84 52.46
C HIS A 735 10.30 52.11 53.79
N PRO A 736 11.17 52.38 54.79
CA PRO A 736 11.14 51.70 56.06
C PRO A 736 10.23 52.42 57.06
N ASP A 737 9.94 51.72 58.17
CA ASP A 737 9.34 52.04 59.44
C ASP A 737 7.82 51.97 59.57
N VAL A 738 7.38 50.97 60.34
CA VAL A 738 6.78 51.21 61.72
C VAL A 738 6.62 49.85 62.42
N THR A 739 7.25 49.75 63.58
CA THR A 739 7.08 48.79 64.68
C THR A 739 5.64 48.62 65.12
N THR A 740 5.19 47.35 65.35
CA THR A 740 4.50 47.01 66.63
C THR A 740 4.19 45.54 66.82
N THR A 741 4.73 44.96 67.85
CA THR A 741 4.20 44.06 68.90
C THR A 741 3.58 42.68 68.50
N ALA A 742 4.19 41.76 69.18
CA ALA A 742 3.89 40.36 69.37
C ALA A 742 2.46 40.04 69.87
N SER A 743 1.94 38.88 69.41
CA SER A 743 1.10 38.06 70.29
C SER A 743 1.29 36.55 69.94
N ARG A 744 1.73 35.85 71.00
CA ARG A 744 1.75 34.41 71.14
C ARG A 744 0.33 33.83 71.08
N SER A 745 0.07 32.75 70.43
CA SER A 745 -0.89 31.71 70.89
C SER A 745 -0.62 30.35 70.28
N THR A 746 -0.09 29.52 71.11
CA THR A 746 -0.42 28.09 71.44
C THR A 746 -0.79 27.10 70.40
N ALA A 747 0.02 26.06 70.38
CA ALA A 747 -0.16 24.76 69.78
C ALA A 747 -1.34 23.95 70.37
N VAL A 748 -2.05 23.22 69.56
CA VAL A 748 -2.89 22.09 69.99
C VAL A 748 -2.72 20.96 68.95
N PRO A 749 -2.72 19.69 69.42
CA PRO A 749 -2.11 18.57 68.64
C PRO A 749 -3.08 17.80 67.69
N GLN A 750 -2.50 17.06 66.76
CA GLN A 750 -3.16 16.11 65.88
C GLN A 750 -3.82 14.95 66.65
N PRO A 751 -4.84 14.34 66.06
CA PRO A 751 -5.08 12.92 66.22
C PRO A 751 -4.95 12.19 64.85
N SER A 752 -4.12 11.16 64.88
CA SER A 752 -4.05 10.07 63.94
C SER A 752 -5.41 9.39 63.72
N ARG A 753 -5.83 9.22 62.44
CA ARG A 753 -6.82 8.20 62.11
C ARG A 753 -6.45 7.44 60.83
N HIS A 754 -6.40 6.12 61.02
CA HIS A 754 -6.23 5.08 60.07
C HIS A 754 -7.20 5.17 58.89
N GLY A 755 -6.67 4.86 57.70
CA GLY A 755 -7.41 4.85 56.46
C GLY A 755 -8.34 3.67 56.31
N SER A 756 -9.44 3.91 55.68
CA SER A 756 -10.31 2.93 55.07
C SER A 756 -10.25 3.10 53.54
N PRO A 757 -10.36 2.02 52.77
CA PRO A 757 -10.13 2.07 51.33
C PRO A 757 -11.26 2.80 50.61
N LEU A 758 -10.87 3.71 49.73
CA LEU A 758 -11.75 4.48 48.86
C LEU A 758 -12.57 3.56 47.94
N ARG A 759 -13.88 3.54 48.16
CA ARG A 759 -14.88 3.01 47.23
C ARG A 759 -14.80 3.79 45.91
N GLN A 760 -14.56 3.07 44.86
CA GLN A 760 -14.62 3.59 43.49
C GLN A 760 -16.06 3.98 43.12
N ASP A 761 -16.30 5.24 42.91
CA ASP A 761 -17.51 5.76 42.27
C ASP A 761 -17.57 5.32 40.81
N ARG A 762 -18.36 4.27 40.55
CA ARG A 762 -18.73 3.88 39.20
C ARG A 762 -19.89 4.74 38.74
N ARG A 763 -19.59 5.76 37.89
CA ARG A 763 -20.66 6.44 37.15
C ARG A 763 -21.43 5.45 36.27
N PRO A 764 -22.76 5.56 36.14
CA PRO A 764 -23.58 4.72 35.29
C PRO A 764 -23.13 4.84 33.82
N SER A 765 -22.80 3.73 33.20
CA SER A 765 -22.43 3.69 31.78
C SER A 765 -23.66 3.89 30.88
N ALA A 766 -23.52 4.72 29.85
CA ALA A 766 -24.60 4.99 28.90
C ALA A 766 -25.07 3.69 28.19
N PRO A 767 -26.36 3.59 27.81
CA PRO A 767 -26.87 2.44 27.10
C PRO A 767 -26.14 2.24 25.75
N LYS A 768 -25.91 0.97 25.39
CA LYS A 768 -25.23 0.61 24.14
C LYS A 768 -26.15 0.84 22.94
N SER A 769 -25.67 1.59 21.93
CA SER A 769 -26.45 1.81 20.72
C SER A 769 -26.29 0.66 19.72
N LEU A 770 -27.38 0.32 19.04
CA LEU A 770 -27.36 -0.73 18.01
C LEU A 770 -26.52 -0.32 16.80
N ALA A 771 -26.60 0.95 16.40
CA ALA A 771 -25.81 1.49 15.30
C ALA A 771 -24.29 1.39 15.57
N ALA A 772 -23.85 1.75 16.79
CA ALA A 772 -22.44 1.60 17.16
C ALA A 772 -22.01 0.12 17.18
N ALA A 773 -22.89 -0.79 17.58
CA ALA A 773 -22.57 -2.21 17.59
C ALA A 773 -22.43 -2.79 16.17
N TYR A 774 -23.27 -2.37 15.21
CA TYR A 774 -23.14 -2.75 13.80
C TYR A 774 -21.93 -2.11 13.15
N LEU A 775 -21.57 -0.88 13.49
CA LEU A 775 -20.36 -0.23 13.00
C LEU A 775 -19.11 -1.01 13.42
N TRP A 776 -19.02 -1.40 14.70
CA TRP A 776 -17.93 -2.23 15.20
C TRP A 776 -17.93 -3.64 14.61
N TRP A 777 -19.12 -4.19 14.34
CA TRP A 777 -19.25 -5.49 13.70
C TRP A 777 -18.78 -5.45 12.25
N PHE A 778 -19.17 -4.46 11.48
CA PHE A 778 -18.84 -4.34 10.05
C PHE A 778 -17.34 -4.15 9.82
N PHE A 779 -16.72 -3.18 10.50
CA PHE A 779 -15.32 -2.84 10.25
C PHE A 779 -14.31 -3.71 10.99
N LEU A 780 -14.63 -4.21 12.16
CA LEU A 780 -13.71 -4.95 13.03
C LEU A 780 -14.35 -6.19 13.66
N GLY A 781 -15.39 -6.70 13.05
CA GLY A 781 -16.17 -7.82 13.58
C GLY A 781 -15.41 -9.13 13.57
N LEU A 782 -14.57 -9.37 12.56
CA LEU A 782 -13.65 -10.53 12.49
C LEU A 782 -12.70 -10.58 13.69
N PHE A 783 -12.27 -9.42 14.19
CA PHE A 783 -11.44 -9.30 15.39
C PHE A 783 -12.25 -9.24 16.70
N GLY A 784 -13.56 -9.42 16.64
CA GLY A 784 -14.43 -9.48 17.82
C GLY A 784 -14.65 -8.15 18.55
N VAL A 785 -14.33 -7.01 17.95
CA VAL A 785 -14.40 -5.68 18.61
C VAL A 785 -15.82 -5.33 19.04
N HIS A 786 -16.85 -5.76 18.30
CA HIS A 786 -18.26 -5.58 18.68
C HIS A 786 -18.61 -6.33 19.98
N HIS A 787 -17.97 -7.48 20.27
CA HIS A 787 -18.14 -8.20 21.52
C HIS A 787 -17.50 -7.46 22.70
N PHE A 788 -16.33 -6.86 22.51
CA PHE A 788 -15.71 -6.00 23.53
C PHE A 788 -16.57 -4.76 23.81
N HIS A 789 -17.15 -4.16 22.76
CA HIS A 789 -18.09 -3.04 22.90
C HIS A 789 -19.33 -3.46 23.73
N LEU A 790 -19.82 -4.68 23.59
CA LEU A 790 -20.96 -5.21 24.34
C LEU A 790 -20.59 -5.76 25.73
N GLY A 791 -19.33 -5.64 26.14
CA GLY A 791 -18.82 -6.11 27.42
C GLY A 791 -18.66 -7.64 27.53
N ARG A 792 -18.55 -8.35 26.41
CA ARG A 792 -18.34 -9.80 26.32
C ARG A 792 -16.88 -10.13 26.00
N THR A 793 -16.00 -9.84 26.94
CA THR A 793 -14.54 -9.94 26.74
C THR A 793 -14.07 -11.33 26.33
N GLY A 794 -14.63 -12.40 26.88
CA GLY A 794 -14.26 -13.80 26.52
C GLY A 794 -14.56 -14.14 25.05
N ARG A 795 -15.74 -13.72 24.53
CA ARG A 795 -16.05 -13.91 23.10
C ARG A 795 -15.23 -13.00 22.20
N GLY A 796 -14.94 -11.78 22.63
CA GLY A 796 -14.07 -10.89 21.91
C GLY A 796 -12.65 -11.44 21.77
N LEU A 797 -12.11 -12.05 22.80
CA LEU A 797 -10.81 -12.74 22.77
C LEU A 797 -10.84 -13.97 21.86
N LEU A 798 -11.90 -14.78 21.94
CA LEU A 798 -12.06 -15.93 21.06
C LEU A 798 -12.06 -15.52 19.58
N TYR A 799 -12.79 -14.46 19.23
CA TYR A 799 -12.82 -13.92 17.87
C TYR A 799 -11.48 -13.34 17.42
N LEU A 800 -10.75 -12.70 18.32
CA LEU A 800 -9.42 -12.18 18.05
C LEU A 800 -8.43 -13.32 17.72
N CYS A 801 -8.51 -14.43 18.47
CA CYS A 801 -7.63 -15.58 18.27
C CYS A 801 -8.01 -16.49 17.09
N THR A 802 -9.26 -16.42 16.62
CA THR A 802 -9.79 -17.31 15.59
C THR A 802 -10.26 -16.57 14.33
N LEU A 803 -9.94 -15.26 14.20
CA LEU A 803 -10.44 -14.40 13.11
C LEU A 803 -11.97 -14.55 12.91
N GLY A 804 -12.70 -14.40 14.03
CA GLY A 804 -14.15 -14.50 14.01
C GLY A 804 -14.67 -15.92 13.76
N LEU A 805 -13.98 -16.96 14.26
CA LEU A 805 -14.25 -18.37 13.96
C LEU A 805 -14.20 -18.64 12.44
N CYS A 806 -13.11 -18.25 11.82
CA CYS A 806 -12.91 -18.31 10.36
C CYS A 806 -14.04 -17.62 9.56
N GLY A 807 -14.53 -16.48 10.07
CA GLY A 807 -15.60 -15.68 9.44
C GLY A 807 -17.03 -16.17 9.73
N LEU A 808 -17.24 -17.44 10.05
CA LEU A 808 -18.59 -17.99 10.32
C LEU A 808 -19.24 -17.36 11.55
N GLY A 809 -18.48 -17.13 12.62
CA GLY A 809 -18.95 -16.45 13.82
C GLY A 809 -19.32 -15.00 13.53
N TRP A 810 -18.52 -14.31 12.72
CA TRP A 810 -18.79 -12.95 12.28
C TRP A 810 -20.11 -12.85 11.50
N LEU A 811 -20.34 -13.78 10.56
CA LEU A 811 -21.59 -13.82 9.79
C LEU A 811 -22.80 -14.12 10.68
N TYR A 812 -22.67 -15.05 11.64
CA TYR A 812 -23.72 -15.36 12.62
C TYR A 812 -24.07 -14.15 13.49
N ASP A 813 -23.11 -13.33 13.85
CA ASP A 813 -23.31 -12.15 14.68
C ASP A 813 -24.07 -11.04 13.93
N ALA A 814 -24.02 -10.96 12.61
CA ALA A 814 -24.85 -10.05 11.81
C ALA A 814 -26.33 -10.16 12.16
N PHE A 815 -26.82 -11.39 12.30
CA PHE A 815 -28.21 -11.67 12.58
C PHE A 815 -28.56 -11.62 14.09
N THR A 816 -27.57 -11.86 14.95
CA THR A 816 -27.80 -11.95 16.40
C THR A 816 -27.51 -10.66 17.15
N LEU A 817 -26.85 -9.68 16.51
CA LEU A 817 -26.41 -8.43 17.11
C LEU A 817 -27.54 -7.62 17.79
N PRO A 818 -28.78 -7.52 17.25
CA PRO A 818 -29.86 -6.84 17.93
C PRO A 818 -30.24 -7.48 19.27
N ARG A 819 -30.22 -8.83 19.34
CA ARG A 819 -30.47 -9.58 20.58
C ARG A 819 -29.33 -9.38 21.57
N GLN A 820 -28.12 -9.34 21.09
CA GLN A 820 -26.90 -9.14 21.91
C GLN A 820 -26.86 -7.74 22.55
N VAL A 821 -27.21 -6.71 21.79
CA VAL A 821 -27.31 -5.32 22.28
C VAL A 821 -28.43 -5.20 23.33
N ARG A 822 -29.60 -5.77 23.09
CA ARG A 822 -30.71 -5.79 24.09
C ARG A 822 -30.27 -6.45 25.38
N SER A 823 -29.62 -7.62 25.32
CA SER A 823 -29.16 -8.34 26.51
C SER A 823 -28.07 -7.59 27.29
N ALA A 824 -27.21 -6.86 26.58
CA ALA A 824 -26.20 -6.00 27.20
C ALA A 824 -26.85 -4.82 27.94
N ASN A 825 -27.83 -4.16 27.32
CA ASN A 825 -28.54 -3.04 27.94
C ASN A 825 -29.40 -3.46 29.15
N VAL A 826 -30.03 -4.67 29.13
CA VAL A 826 -30.75 -5.24 30.28
C VAL A 826 -29.79 -5.45 31.46
N ARG A 827 -28.60 -6.01 31.23
CA ARG A 827 -27.56 -6.20 32.28
C ARG A 827 -27.07 -4.87 32.84
N LEU A 828 -26.91 -3.84 32.00
CA LEU A 828 -26.55 -2.50 32.44
C LEU A 828 -27.63 -1.87 33.33
N ARG A 829 -28.90 -2.01 32.98
CA ARG A 829 -30.05 -1.53 33.77
C ARG A 829 -30.19 -2.28 35.11
N ALA A 830 -30.04 -3.62 35.10
CA ALA A 830 -30.04 -4.42 36.32
C ALA A 830 -28.90 -4.03 37.26
N GLY A 831 -27.70 -3.79 36.74
CA GLY A 831 -26.56 -3.30 37.53
C GLY A 831 -26.78 -1.88 38.10
N GLN A 832 -27.47 -1.02 37.36
CA GLN A 832 -27.87 0.33 37.83
C GLN A 832 -28.95 0.27 38.90
N ALA A 833 -29.96 -0.60 38.78
CA ALA A 833 -31.00 -0.80 39.77
C ALA A 833 -30.43 -1.37 41.07
N ALA A 834 -29.54 -2.37 40.99
CA ALA A 834 -28.87 -2.93 42.17
C ALA A 834 -28.00 -1.90 42.90
N TRP A 835 -27.36 -0.98 42.15
CA TRP A 835 -26.57 0.12 42.73
C TRP A 835 -27.47 1.15 43.43
N MET A 836 -28.67 1.47 42.86
CA MET A 836 -29.63 2.41 43.48
C MET A 836 -30.30 1.82 44.71
N SER A 837 -30.53 0.51 44.77
CA SER A 837 -31.11 -0.16 45.94
C SER A 837 -30.11 -0.33 47.12
N SER A 838 -28.80 -0.37 46.81
CA SER A 838 -27.75 -0.47 47.84
C SER A 838 -27.31 0.86 48.43
N GLY A 839 -27.83 2.00 47.95
CA GLY A 839 -27.36 3.37 48.23
C GLY A 839 -28.31 4.24 49.06
N ARG A 840 -29.34 3.71 49.75
CA ARG A 840 -30.10 4.52 50.71
C ARG A 840 -29.45 4.42 52.10
N PRO A 841 -28.90 5.48 52.66
CA PRO A 841 -28.57 5.53 54.08
C PRO A 841 -29.90 5.60 54.85
N ASN A 842 -30.10 4.68 55.78
CA ASN A 842 -31.15 4.75 56.78
C ASN A 842 -30.95 6.06 57.59
N SER A 843 -31.78 7.06 57.31
CA SER A 843 -32.03 8.16 58.25
C SER A 843 -33.18 7.76 59.17
N ARG A 844 -32.88 7.17 60.32
CA ARG A 844 -33.70 7.20 61.56
C ARG A 844 -32.90 6.64 62.76
N ALA A 845 -32.70 7.47 63.66
CA ALA A 845 -32.50 7.51 65.09
C ALA A 845 -31.24 8.22 65.52
#